data_60bfa6b5eebf304ea097ea222d352a4b
#
_entry.id   60bfa6b5eebf304ea097ea222d352a4b
#
_cell.length_a   1.000
_cell.length_b   1.000
_cell.length_c   1.000
_cell.angle_alpha   90.00
_cell.angle_beta   90.00
_cell.angle_gamma   90.00
#
_symmetry.space_group_name_H-M   'P 1'
#
loop_
_entity.id
_entity.type
_entity.pdbx_description
1 polymer ?
#
loop_
_entity_poly.entity_id
_entity_poly.type
_entity_poly.pdbx_seq_one_letter_code
_entity_poly.pdbx_strand_id
1 'polypeptide(L)'
;MKHEFKEIEPKWQKKWEQARAFHAENDYTKPKYYALVEFPYPSGQGLHVGHPRSYTALDIVARKRRMQGYNVLYPMGWDAFGLPTENFAIKNHIHPEIVTAQNVAHFKAQLQSLGLSFDWEREINTTDPAYYRWTQWIFLQLYKHGLAYKKEMSVNWCTSCKCVLANEEVVNGVCERCGSEVIHKVKSQWMLKITAYAQRLIDDLSDVNYLERVKTSQINWIGRSTGAEVEFDTTGGDKLIVYTTRPDTLFGATYMVMSPEHPYIDKWADRITNMDAVRAYREASARKSDFERTEMAKEKTGVRLEGVAAINPVSGKETPIFISDYVLMSYGTGAIMAVPGHDTRDWEFAKKFGLPIIEVVKGGDVEKEAFTDCATGIMVNSGFLDGLPVEEAKKAIIRWLEEHKKGETKVNYKLRDWVFSRQRYWGEPIPLVNCPKCGWVAIPEEELPLRLPEVESYEPTDNGESPLAKLTDWVKTTCPCCGGPAKRETDTMPQWAGSSWYFLRYCDPHNANALAAKEALDYWMPVDWYNGGMEHTTLHLLYSRFWHKFLYDIGVVSCKELYAKRTSHGMILGENGEKMSKSRGNVVNPDDVIARYGADTLRMYEMFIGDFEKTAPWNTSSIKGVKRFLERVAALTDIMTPEEGYSPELEGSFHKLIRKVSEDIEGLKCNTAIAAMMSVLNEINDKGSVTRGELRTFITLLNPFAPHLTEEMNEAIGGKEMLVHAKWPEYDPAKCVDAAVEIAVQISGKIKARLMIPSDAAEEEVKALVMADANVQAALAGKSIIKEIYVKGKLYNIVAK
;
A
#
# COMPACT_ATOMS: atom_id res chain seq x y z
N MET A 1 5.85 -1.54 -43.88
CA MET A 1 7.02 -1.26 -42.99
C MET A 1 7.29 -2.49 -42.11
N LYS A 2 8.56 -2.80 -41.82
CA LYS A 2 8.91 -3.89 -40.90
C LYS A 2 9.13 -3.33 -39.49
N HIS A 3 8.80 -4.13 -38.49
CA HIS A 3 9.04 -3.80 -37.09
C HIS A 3 10.49 -4.17 -36.68
N GLU A 4 11.46 -3.34 -37.10
CA GLU A 4 12.87 -3.50 -36.78
C GLU A 4 13.19 -2.81 -35.44
N PHE A 5 12.70 -3.38 -34.33
CA PHE A 5 12.73 -2.75 -33.00
C PHE A 5 14.13 -2.38 -32.53
N LYS A 6 15.17 -3.14 -32.92
CA LYS A 6 16.57 -2.84 -32.57
C LYS A 6 17.08 -1.52 -33.12
N GLU A 7 16.49 -1.02 -34.19
CA GLU A 7 16.84 0.27 -34.79
C GLU A 7 15.86 1.36 -34.36
N ILE A 8 14.58 1.03 -34.28
CA ILE A 8 13.48 1.95 -33.99
C ILE A 8 13.55 2.44 -32.53
N GLU A 9 13.74 1.54 -31.56
CA GLU A 9 13.67 1.87 -30.14
C GLU A 9 14.77 2.85 -29.71
N PRO A 10 16.05 2.62 -29.99
CA PRO A 10 17.11 3.59 -29.64
C PRO A 10 16.98 4.93 -30.37
N LYS A 11 16.48 4.92 -31.63
CA LYS A 11 16.21 6.14 -32.40
C LYS A 11 15.22 7.04 -31.65
N TRP A 12 14.09 6.48 -31.21
CA TRP A 12 13.03 7.26 -30.59
C TRP A 12 13.36 7.67 -29.15
N GLN A 13 14.02 6.84 -28.37
CA GLN A 13 14.51 7.20 -27.04
C GLN A 13 15.40 8.46 -27.12
N LYS A 14 16.35 8.49 -28.07
CA LYS A 14 17.21 9.66 -28.30
C LYS A 14 16.44 10.90 -28.79
N LYS A 15 15.47 10.72 -29.70
CA LYS A 15 14.62 11.85 -30.17
C LYS A 15 13.80 12.44 -29.03
N TRP A 16 13.18 11.64 -28.17
CA TRP A 16 12.41 12.13 -27.02
C TRP A 16 13.28 12.88 -26.02
N GLU A 17 14.47 12.37 -25.73
CA GLU A 17 15.42 13.04 -24.85
C GLU A 17 15.84 14.41 -25.40
N GLN A 18 16.26 14.46 -26.67
CA GLN A 18 16.67 15.70 -27.33
C GLN A 18 15.55 16.75 -27.42
N ALA A 19 14.31 16.30 -27.60
CA ALA A 19 13.14 17.17 -27.63
C ALA A 19 12.60 17.53 -26.25
N ARG A 20 13.16 16.95 -25.16
CA ARG A 20 12.59 17.07 -23.79
C ARG A 20 11.10 16.74 -23.78
N ALA A 21 10.69 15.71 -24.52
CA ALA A 21 9.29 15.42 -24.85
C ALA A 21 8.40 15.15 -23.62
N PHE A 22 9.00 14.77 -22.49
CA PHE A 22 8.29 14.39 -21.27
C PHE A 22 8.51 15.38 -20.11
N HIS A 23 9.17 16.49 -20.36
CA HIS A 23 9.45 17.48 -19.34
C HIS A 23 8.17 18.17 -18.86
N ALA A 24 7.98 18.18 -17.54
CA ALA A 24 6.89 18.88 -16.87
C ALA A 24 7.32 20.32 -16.56
N GLU A 25 6.70 21.29 -17.23
CA GLU A 25 6.98 22.70 -17.01
C GLU A 25 6.27 23.22 -15.75
N ASN A 26 6.83 24.24 -15.12
CA ASN A 26 6.17 24.98 -14.06
C ASN A 26 5.25 26.06 -14.66
N ASP A 27 4.39 25.64 -15.60
CA ASP A 27 3.34 26.49 -16.20
C ASP A 27 2.03 26.28 -15.44
N TYR A 28 1.78 27.09 -14.45
CA TYR A 28 0.64 27.00 -13.54
C TYR A 28 -0.70 27.40 -14.20
N THR A 29 -0.69 27.75 -15.47
CA THR A 29 -1.90 28.09 -16.25
C THR A 29 -2.56 26.88 -16.89
N LYS A 30 -1.80 25.79 -17.09
CA LYS A 30 -2.28 24.53 -17.67
C LYS A 30 -2.91 23.62 -16.61
N PRO A 31 -3.90 22.81 -16.97
CA PRO A 31 -4.37 21.76 -16.07
C PRO A 31 -3.25 20.76 -15.81
N LYS A 32 -3.00 20.44 -14.54
CA LYS A 32 -1.95 19.51 -14.14
C LYS A 32 -2.44 18.08 -14.12
N TYR A 33 -1.53 17.15 -14.32
CA TYR A 33 -1.72 15.76 -13.98
C TYR A 33 -0.45 15.16 -13.40
N TYR A 34 -0.49 14.75 -12.16
CA TYR A 34 0.63 14.15 -11.47
C TYR A 34 0.41 12.63 -11.34
N ALA A 35 1.04 11.86 -12.22
CA ALA A 35 1.09 10.41 -12.14
C ALA A 35 2.34 9.99 -11.37
N LEU A 36 2.21 9.08 -10.41
CA LEU A 36 3.33 8.64 -9.59
C LEU A 36 3.32 7.13 -9.42
N VAL A 37 4.49 6.53 -9.55
CA VAL A 37 4.77 5.14 -9.19
C VAL A 37 5.75 5.10 -8.02
N GLU A 38 5.71 4.03 -7.24
CA GLU A 38 6.74 3.83 -6.23
C GLU A 38 8.12 3.77 -6.89
N PHE A 39 9.02 4.65 -6.44
CA PHE A 39 10.37 4.64 -6.96
C PHE A 39 11.13 3.40 -6.47
N PRO A 40 11.99 2.81 -7.31
CA PRO A 40 12.63 1.54 -6.99
C PRO A 40 13.71 1.73 -5.94
N TYR A 41 13.94 0.65 -5.19
CA TYR A 41 15.12 0.46 -4.38
C TYR A 41 16.23 -0.16 -5.25
N PRO A 42 17.30 0.57 -5.60
CA PRO A 42 18.32 0.10 -6.52
C PRO A 42 19.26 -0.93 -5.84
N SER A 43 18.75 -2.12 -5.56
CA SER A 43 19.51 -3.20 -4.93
C SER A 43 19.87 -4.30 -5.92
N GLY A 44 21.14 -4.61 -6.00
CA GLY A 44 21.65 -5.79 -6.69
C GLY A 44 21.59 -5.72 -8.22
N GLN A 45 21.09 -6.77 -8.88
CA GLN A 45 21.32 -7.01 -10.32
C GLN A 45 20.34 -6.34 -11.28
N GLY A 46 19.59 -5.33 -10.87
CA GLY A 46 18.65 -4.64 -11.73
C GLY A 46 17.19 -5.06 -11.49
N LEU A 47 16.31 -4.62 -12.39
CA LEU A 47 14.89 -4.90 -12.39
C LEU A 47 14.61 -6.35 -12.77
N HIS A 48 13.49 -6.91 -12.32
CA HIS A 48 12.85 -8.09 -12.91
C HIS A 48 11.55 -7.68 -13.61
N VAL A 49 11.02 -8.53 -14.48
CA VAL A 49 9.84 -8.22 -15.30
C VAL A 49 8.57 -7.84 -14.51
N GLY A 50 8.51 -8.06 -13.22
CA GLY A 50 7.40 -7.56 -12.40
C GLY A 50 7.41 -6.05 -12.15
N HIS A 51 8.57 -5.37 -12.24
CA HIS A 51 8.64 -3.91 -12.05
C HIS A 51 8.01 -3.12 -13.22
N PRO A 52 8.28 -3.45 -14.50
CA PRO A 52 7.70 -2.74 -15.63
C PRO A 52 6.17 -2.69 -15.64
N ARG A 53 5.49 -3.65 -15.00
CA ARG A 53 4.02 -3.68 -14.95
C ARG A 53 3.44 -2.41 -14.36
N SER A 54 3.91 -1.99 -13.19
CA SER A 54 3.47 -0.76 -12.54
C SER A 54 3.82 0.48 -13.36
N TYR A 55 5.06 0.54 -13.81
CA TYR A 55 5.59 1.69 -14.54
C TYR A 55 4.90 1.88 -15.88
N THR A 56 4.71 0.81 -16.65
CA THR A 56 4.02 0.87 -17.93
C THR A 56 2.55 1.28 -17.79
N ALA A 57 1.85 0.80 -16.77
CA ALA A 57 0.44 1.14 -16.57
C ALA A 57 0.22 2.65 -16.39
N LEU A 58 1.00 3.30 -15.53
CA LEU A 58 0.88 4.74 -15.35
C LEU A 58 1.56 5.55 -16.47
N ASP A 59 2.54 4.98 -17.18
CA ASP A 59 3.04 5.58 -18.40
C ASP A 59 1.97 5.71 -19.48
N ILE A 60 1.13 4.69 -19.63
CA ILE A 60 -0.03 4.71 -20.53
C ILE A 60 -0.98 5.86 -20.16
N VAL A 61 -1.30 6.00 -18.89
CA VAL A 61 -2.12 7.12 -18.40
C VAL A 61 -1.44 8.47 -18.64
N ALA A 62 -0.16 8.59 -18.31
CA ALA A 62 0.61 9.82 -18.49
C ALA A 62 0.65 10.28 -19.96
N ARG A 63 0.91 9.35 -20.90
CA ARG A 63 0.90 9.63 -22.34
C ARG A 63 -0.46 10.10 -22.83
N LYS A 64 -1.54 9.38 -22.44
CA LYS A 64 -2.91 9.81 -22.77
C LYS A 64 -3.21 11.22 -22.23
N ARG A 65 -2.83 11.53 -20.98
CA ARG A 65 -3.05 12.85 -20.37
C ARG A 65 -2.30 13.97 -21.12
N ARG A 66 -1.05 13.73 -21.57
CA ARG A 66 -0.35 14.69 -22.42
C ARG A 66 -1.10 14.96 -23.72
N MET A 67 -1.59 13.92 -24.38
CA MET A 67 -2.42 14.04 -25.59
C MET A 67 -3.77 14.74 -25.31
N GLN A 68 -4.22 14.76 -24.08
CA GLN A 68 -5.42 15.52 -23.65
C GLN A 68 -5.11 16.96 -23.26
N GLY A 69 -3.86 17.42 -23.39
CA GLY A 69 -3.44 18.79 -23.13
C GLY A 69 -3.06 19.10 -21.68
N TYR A 70 -2.94 18.08 -20.82
CA TYR A 70 -2.47 18.27 -19.46
C TYR A 70 -0.96 18.51 -19.40
N ASN A 71 -0.54 19.35 -18.46
CA ASN A 71 0.85 19.39 -18.01
C ASN A 71 1.07 18.18 -17.08
N VAL A 72 1.85 17.21 -17.53
CA VAL A 72 1.99 15.91 -16.85
C VAL A 72 3.32 15.81 -16.15
N LEU A 73 3.28 15.61 -14.84
CA LEU A 73 4.43 15.23 -14.03
C LEU A 73 4.42 13.71 -13.85
N TYR A 74 5.40 13.04 -14.46
CA TYR A 74 5.65 11.61 -14.29
C TYR A 74 7.14 11.41 -14.01
N PRO A 75 7.55 11.54 -12.73
CA PRO A 75 8.95 11.54 -12.34
C PRO A 75 9.47 10.16 -11.96
N MET A 76 10.80 10.04 -11.87
CA MET A 76 11.48 8.86 -11.37
C MET A 76 12.67 9.26 -10.50
N GLY A 77 13.02 8.39 -9.54
CA GLY A 77 14.15 8.58 -8.64
C GLY A 77 14.51 7.28 -7.92
N TRP A 78 15.31 7.40 -6.85
CA TRP A 78 15.96 6.27 -6.22
C TRP A 78 15.79 6.33 -4.71
N ASP A 79 15.15 5.30 -4.14
CA ASP A 79 15.15 5.03 -2.71
C ASP A 79 16.40 4.22 -2.37
N ALA A 80 17.51 4.90 -2.10
CA ALA A 80 18.83 4.30 -2.18
C ALA A 80 19.54 4.08 -0.83
N PHE A 81 19.04 4.63 0.27
CA PHE A 81 19.48 4.27 1.60
C PHE A 81 18.89 2.94 2.07
N GLY A 82 19.51 2.30 3.05
CA GLY A 82 18.95 1.17 3.78
C GLY A 82 19.74 -0.14 3.70
N LEU A 83 19.21 -1.13 4.39
CA LEU A 83 19.87 -2.40 4.68
C LEU A 83 20.28 -3.25 3.45
N PRO A 84 19.47 -3.38 2.38
CA PRO A 84 19.86 -4.26 1.28
C PRO A 84 21.15 -3.84 0.59
N THR A 85 21.31 -2.54 0.31
CA THR A 85 22.54 -2.02 -0.30
C THR A 85 23.71 -2.14 0.65
N GLU A 86 23.53 -1.80 1.93
CA GLU A 86 24.58 -1.90 2.94
C GLU A 86 25.03 -3.34 3.15
N ASN A 87 24.10 -4.30 3.27
CA ASN A 87 24.45 -5.71 3.41
C ASN A 87 25.16 -6.28 2.17
N PHE A 88 24.77 -5.84 0.97
CA PHE A 88 25.47 -6.21 -0.25
C PHE A 88 26.88 -5.61 -0.29
N ALA A 89 27.02 -4.36 0.11
CA ALA A 89 28.30 -3.66 0.17
C ALA A 89 29.28 -4.31 1.17
N ILE A 90 28.79 -4.65 2.38
CA ILE A 90 29.58 -5.39 3.38
C ILE A 90 30.05 -6.74 2.81
N LYS A 91 29.14 -7.52 2.23
CA LYS A 91 29.46 -8.84 1.68
C LYS A 91 30.52 -8.80 0.58
N ASN A 92 30.56 -7.72 -0.20
CA ASN A 92 31.48 -7.57 -1.33
C ASN A 92 32.67 -6.65 -1.02
N HIS A 93 32.82 -6.16 0.22
CA HIS A 93 33.89 -5.26 0.65
C HIS A 93 34.00 -3.99 -0.22
N ILE A 94 32.85 -3.40 -0.57
CA ILE A 94 32.74 -2.19 -1.40
C ILE A 94 31.97 -1.14 -0.58
N HIS A 95 32.31 0.15 -0.72
CA HIS A 95 31.56 1.21 -0.06
C HIS A 95 30.12 1.30 -0.61
N PRO A 96 29.07 1.47 0.24
CA PRO A 96 27.68 1.47 -0.21
C PRO A 96 27.36 2.60 -1.20
N GLU A 97 28.04 3.72 -1.14
CA GLU A 97 27.90 4.82 -2.12
C GLU A 97 28.27 4.36 -3.55
N ILE A 98 29.38 3.62 -3.69
CA ILE A 98 29.82 3.09 -4.98
C ILE A 98 28.79 2.10 -5.53
N VAL A 99 28.34 1.18 -4.69
CA VAL A 99 27.30 0.21 -5.05
C VAL A 99 26.01 0.91 -5.47
N THR A 100 25.60 1.93 -4.71
CA THR A 100 24.42 2.73 -5.02
C THR A 100 24.56 3.40 -6.39
N ALA A 101 25.69 4.08 -6.67
CA ALA A 101 25.90 4.75 -7.95
C ALA A 101 25.84 3.78 -9.14
N GLN A 102 26.47 2.60 -9.01
CA GLN A 102 26.45 1.57 -10.05
C GLN A 102 25.04 1.01 -10.28
N ASN A 103 24.32 0.72 -9.20
CA ASN A 103 22.95 0.19 -9.30
C ASN A 103 22.00 1.22 -9.88
N VAL A 104 22.06 2.48 -9.46
CA VAL A 104 21.27 3.58 -10.02
C VAL A 104 21.50 3.72 -11.52
N ALA A 105 22.75 3.71 -11.97
CA ALA A 105 23.08 3.80 -13.38
C ALA A 105 22.48 2.63 -14.18
N HIS A 106 22.55 1.41 -13.64
CA HIS A 106 22.00 0.23 -14.30
C HIS A 106 20.46 0.27 -14.37
N PHE A 107 19.81 0.54 -13.25
CA PHE A 107 18.33 0.66 -13.19
C PHE A 107 17.83 1.77 -14.14
N LYS A 108 18.52 2.91 -14.18
CA LYS A 108 18.18 4.01 -15.08
C LYS A 108 18.23 3.58 -16.53
N ALA A 109 19.31 2.89 -16.93
CA ALA A 109 19.44 2.36 -18.28
C ALA A 109 18.31 1.39 -18.64
N GLN A 110 17.93 0.48 -17.71
CA GLN A 110 16.81 -0.43 -17.91
C GLN A 110 15.47 0.31 -18.08
N LEU A 111 15.19 1.33 -17.24
CA LEU A 111 13.96 2.11 -17.34
C LEU A 111 13.91 2.94 -18.63
N GLN A 112 15.04 3.50 -19.06
CA GLN A 112 15.15 4.23 -20.32
C GLN A 112 14.93 3.30 -21.51
N SER A 113 15.48 2.09 -21.50
CA SER A 113 15.29 1.11 -22.58
C SER A 113 13.84 0.68 -22.78
N LEU A 114 13.00 0.77 -21.73
CA LEU A 114 11.56 0.53 -21.80
C LEU A 114 10.78 1.66 -22.48
N GLY A 115 11.42 2.79 -22.77
CA GLY A 115 10.76 3.95 -23.39
C GLY A 115 9.68 4.57 -22.53
N LEU A 116 9.85 4.52 -21.22
CA LEU A 116 8.91 5.16 -20.27
C LEU A 116 9.02 6.68 -20.33
N SER A 117 7.91 7.36 -20.23
CA SER A 117 7.83 8.82 -20.37
C SER A 117 8.13 9.57 -19.07
N PHE A 118 9.16 9.11 -18.33
CA PHE A 118 9.61 9.78 -17.14
C PHE A 118 10.29 11.13 -17.44
N ASP A 119 10.03 12.11 -16.59
CA ASP A 119 10.76 13.36 -16.56
C ASP A 119 12.07 13.22 -15.78
N TRP A 120 13.14 12.87 -16.48
CA TRP A 120 14.46 12.66 -15.89
C TRP A 120 15.13 13.95 -15.37
N GLU A 121 14.65 15.13 -15.75
CA GLU A 121 15.12 16.39 -15.17
C GLU A 121 14.65 16.59 -13.72
N ARG A 122 13.65 15.81 -13.30
CA ARG A 122 13.15 15.80 -11.93
C ARG A 122 13.61 14.57 -11.12
N GLU A 123 14.67 13.93 -11.61
CA GLU A 123 15.31 12.79 -10.92
C GLU A 123 15.78 13.18 -9.51
N ILE A 124 15.52 12.32 -8.55
CA ILE A 124 15.97 12.47 -7.16
C ILE A 124 16.65 11.20 -6.66
N ASN A 125 17.51 11.36 -5.67
CA ASN A 125 18.17 10.26 -4.98
C ASN A 125 18.17 10.53 -3.48
N THR A 126 17.61 9.62 -2.69
CA THR A 126 17.51 9.81 -1.23
C THR A 126 18.87 9.87 -0.53
N THR A 127 19.95 9.38 -1.18
CA THR A 127 21.32 9.45 -0.64
C THR A 127 22.05 10.76 -0.98
N ASP A 128 21.45 11.60 -1.84
CA ASP A 128 22.01 12.92 -2.13
C ASP A 128 21.87 13.85 -0.91
N PRO A 129 22.96 14.47 -0.41
CA PRO A 129 22.89 15.46 0.65
C PRO A 129 21.91 16.61 0.38
N ALA A 130 21.74 17.02 -0.89
CA ALA A 130 20.75 18.02 -1.28
C ALA A 130 19.30 17.55 -1.09
N TYR A 131 19.08 16.22 -1.13
CA TYR A 131 17.79 15.60 -0.83
C TYR A 131 17.61 15.38 0.67
N TYR A 132 18.51 14.65 1.33
CA TYR A 132 18.31 14.25 2.73
C TYR A 132 18.45 15.41 3.72
N ARG A 133 19.02 16.55 3.31
CA ARG A 133 18.90 17.81 4.06
C ARG A 133 17.46 18.09 4.48
N TRP A 134 16.52 17.84 3.58
CA TRP A 134 15.10 18.09 3.82
C TRP A 134 14.41 16.98 4.60
N THR A 135 14.86 15.73 4.46
CA THR A 135 14.47 14.65 5.38
C THR A 135 14.86 15.01 6.82
N GLN A 136 16.07 15.49 7.02
CA GLN A 136 16.56 15.96 8.31
C GLN A 136 15.76 17.16 8.82
N TRP A 137 15.46 18.11 7.95
CA TRP A 137 14.63 19.25 8.29
C TRP A 137 13.23 18.84 8.77
N ILE A 138 12.56 17.93 8.08
CA ILE A 138 11.25 17.41 8.50
C ILE A 138 11.36 16.74 9.87
N PHE A 139 12.38 15.93 10.09
CA PHE A 139 12.62 15.32 11.39
C PHE A 139 12.81 16.37 12.50
N LEU A 140 13.55 17.45 12.24
CA LEU A 140 13.71 18.56 13.19
C LEU A 140 12.37 19.25 13.49
N GLN A 141 11.51 19.43 12.49
CA GLN A 141 10.18 19.98 12.72
C GLN A 141 9.33 19.04 13.59
N LEU A 142 9.35 17.73 13.31
CA LEU A 142 8.69 16.72 14.16
C LEU A 142 9.20 16.77 15.60
N TYR A 143 10.52 16.91 15.78
CA TYR A 143 11.14 17.03 17.10
C TYR A 143 10.69 18.32 17.83
N LYS A 144 10.73 19.47 17.16
CA LYS A 144 10.29 20.78 17.71
C LYS A 144 8.82 20.76 18.15
N HIS A 145 7.97 19.98 17.47
CA HIS A 145 6.55 19.83 17.79
C HIS A 145 6.26 18.69 18.78
N GLY A 146 7.29 18.06 19.36
CA GLY A 146 7.13 16.97 20.34
C GLY A 146 6.59 15.66 19.75
N LEU A 147 6.68 15.49 18.43
CA LEU A 147 6.28 14.28 17.70
C LEU A 147 7.43 13.29 17.51
N ALA A 148 8.68 13.74 17.68
CA ALA A 148 9.85 12.89 17.78
C ALA A 148 10.41 12.92 19.20
N TYR A 149 10.63 11.75 19.78
CA TYR A 149 11.13 11.62 21.15
C TYR A 149 11.99 10.36 21.30
N LYS A 150 12.90 10.37 22.27
CA LYS A 150 13.75 9.20 22.58
C LYS A 150 13.25 8.49 23.82
N LYS A 151 13.12 7.15 23.73
CA LYS A 151 12.63 6.32 24.83
C LYS A 151 13.41 5.00 24.87
N GLU A 152 13.72 4.58 26.10
CA GLU A 152 14.21 3.22 26.34
C GLU A 152 13.00 2.26 26.41
N MET A 153 13.04 1.21 25.59
CA MET A 153 11.94 0.26 25.51
C MET A 153 12.41 -1.08 24.94
N SER A 154 11.60 -2.11 25.15
CA SER A 154 11.77 -3.37 24.44
C SER A 154 11.41 -3.18 22.97
N VAL A 155 12.33 -3.53 22.07
CA VAL A 155 12.20 -3.38 20.62
C VAL A 155 12.48 -4.69 19.91
N ASN A 156 11.94 -4.83 18.72
CA ASN A 156 12.25 -5.94 17.82
C ASN A 156 13.68 -5.80 17.30
N TRP A 157 14.47 -6.83 17.48
CA TRP A 157 15.87 -6.88 17.06
C TRP A 157 16.10 -8.03 16.09
N CYS A 158 16.54 -7.71 14.88
CA CYS A 158 16.95 -8.74 13.91
C CYS A 158 18.35 -9.25 14.24
N THR A 159 18.47 -10.55 14.46
CA THR A 159 19.74 -11.20 14.84
C THR A 159 20.79 -11.19 13.71
N SER A 160 20.34 -11.21 12.46
CA SER A 160 21.23 -11.18 11.28
C SER A 160 21.55 -9.76 10.82
N CYS A 161 20.52 -8.89 10.70
CA CYS A 161 20.73 -7.48 10.32
C CYS A 161 21.39 -6.66 11.43
N LYS A 162 21.38 -7.15 12.68
CA LYS A 162 21.94 -6.49 13.88
C LYS A 162 21.44 -5.06 14.06
N CYS A 163 20.14 -4.86 13.88
CA CYS A 163 19.46 -3.58 14.06
C CYS A 163 18.04 -3.74 14.57
N VAL A 164 17.51 -2.64 15.08
CA VAL A 164 16.11 -2.54 15.50
C VAL A 164 15.19 -2.49 14.28
N LEU A 165 14.04 -3.12 14.40
CA LEU A 165 12.96 -3.14 13.43
C LEU A 165 11.70 -2.47 14.00
N ALA A 166 10.96 -1.76 13.18
CA ALA A 166 9.61 -1.36 13.51
C ALA A 166 8.68 -2.59 13.55
N ASN A 167 7.51 -2.45 14.20
CA ASN A 167 6.56 -3.57 14.30
C ASN A 167 6.09 -4.04 12.92
N GLU A 168 5.96 -3.12 11.99
CA GLU A 168 5.53 -3.33 10.61
C GLU A 168 6.58 -4.11 9.77
N GLU A 169 7.85 -4.11 10.21
CA GLU A 169 8.96 -4.81 9.54
C GLU A 169 9.16 -6.25 10.06
N VAL A 170 8.26 -6.72 10.94
CA VAL A 170 8.29 -8.09 11.49
C VAL A 170 7.06 -8.85 10.99
N VAL A 171 7.31 -9.94 10.25
CA VAL A 171 6.25 -10.78 9.68
C VAL A 171 6.39 -12.20 10.23
N ASN A 172 5.38 -12.69 10.94
CA ASN A 172 5.40 -14.04 11.55
C ASN A 172 6.65 -14.31 12.43
N GLY A 173 7.09 -13.30 13.19
CA GLY A 173 8.24 -13.41 14.09
C GLY A 173 9.62 -13.35 13.42
N VAL A 174 9.67 -13.12 12.10
CA VAL A 174 10.92 -12.98 11.36
C VAL A 174 11.06 -11.62 10.71
N CYS A 175 12.29 -11.22 10.44
CA CYS A 175 12.60 -9.99 9.72
C CYS A 175 12.11 -10.06 8.28
N GLU A 176 11.28 -9.11 7.87
CA GLU A 176 10.76 -9.02 6.50
C GLU A 176 11.88 -8.98 5.45
N ARG A 177 13.01 -8.38 5.80
CA ARG A 177 14.15 -8.16 4.88
C ARG A 177 15.00 -9.39 4.66
N CYS A 178 15.41 -10.08 5.73
CA CYS A 178 16.38 -11.17 5.66
C CYS A 178 15.80 -12.53 6.05
N GLY A 179 14.57 -12.60 6.56
CA GLY A 179 13.92 -13.84 7.01
C GLY A 179 14.50 -14.44 8.30
N SER A 180 15.43 -13.75 8.96
CA SER A 180 16.04 -14.24 10.19
C SER A 180 15.15 -13.97 11.40
N GLU A 181 15.37 -14.74 12.46
CA GLU A 181 14.68 -14.61 13.73
C GLU A 181 14.78 -13.19 14.32
N VAL A 182 13.68 -12.71 14.85
CA VAL A 182 13.58 -11.44 15.56
C VAL A 182 13.41 -11.72 17.05
N ILE A 183 14.28 -11.14 17.87
CA ILE A 183 14.25 -11.22 19.32
C ILE A 183 13.95 -9.85 19.92
N HIS A 184 13.59 -9.82 21.22
CA HIS A 184 13.43 -8.56 21.95
C HIS A 184 14.73 -8.13 22.63
N LYS A 185 15.07 -6.85 22.47
CA LYS A 185 16.15 -6.18 23.21
C LYS A 185 15.66 -4.86 23.79
N VAL A 186 16.08 -4.54 25.00
CA VAL A 186 15.85 -3.19 25.56
C VAL A 186 16.88 -2.23 24.93
N LYS A 187 16.39 -1.19 24.28
CA LYS A 187 17.21 -0.18 23.61
C LYS A 187 16.58 1.21 23.74
N SER A 188 17.44 2.21 23.78
CA SER A 188 17.02 3.60 23.65
C SER A 188 16.81 3.92 22.16
N GLN A 189 15.60 4.33 21.79
CA GLN A 189 15.18 4.52 20.41
C GLN A 189 14.50 5.85 20.18
N TRP A 190 14.73 6.44 19.01
CA TRP A 190 13.89 7.51 18.53
C TRP A 190 12.56 6.95 18.04
N MET A 191 11.50 7.59 18.49
CA MET A 191 10.11 7.24 18.19
C MET A 191 9.44 8.43 17.51
N LEU A 192 8.60 8.16 16.52
CA LEU A 192 7.70 9.16 15.96
C LEU A 192 6.26 8.88 16.39
N LYS A 193 5.58 9.90 16.90
CA LYS A 193 4.20 9.86 17.45
C LYS A 193 3.14 9.75 16.34
N ILE A 194 3.20 8.71 15.52
CA ILE A 194 2.17 8.43 14.51
C ILE A 194 0.79 8.23 15.15
N THR A 195 0.74 7.76 16.40
CA THR A 195 -0.51 7.57 17.15
C THR A 195 -1.27 8.88 17.36
N ALA A 196 -0.60 10.02 17.42
CA ALA A 196 -1.24 11.33 17.48
C ALA A 196 -2.12 11.64 16.24
N TYR A 197 -1.87 10.94 15.14
CA TYR A 197 -2.60 11.07 13.88
C TYR A 197 -3.54 9.90 13.60
N ALA A 198 -3.64 8.92 14.50
CA ALA A 198 -4.37 7.68 14.27
C ALA A 198 -5.81 7.89 13.81
N GLN A 199 -6.57 8.80 14.46
CA GLN A 199 -7.95 9.10 14.08
C GLN A 199 -8.02 9.74 12.70
N ARG A 200 -7.19 10.75 12.43
CA ARG A 200 -7.17 11.45 11.12
C ARG A 200 -6.74 10.51 9.98
N LEU A 201 -5.84 9.56 10.25
CA LEU A 201 -5.45 8.53 9.29
C LEU A 201 -6.60 7.60 8.91
N ILE A 202 -7.60 7.43 9.78
CA ILE A 202 -8.84 6.69 9.48
C ILE A 202 -9.83 7.61 8.77
N ASP A 203 -10.15 8.76 9.35
CA ASP A 203 -11.24 9.64 8.91
C ASP A 203 -11.02 10.14 7.48
N ASP A 204 -9.81 10.59 7.18
CA ASP A 204 -9.47 11.16 5.88
C ASP A 204 -9.39 10.10 4.74
N LEU A 205 -9.53 8.79 5.06
CA LEU A 205 -9.69 7.76 4.02
C LEU A 205 -11.01 7.90 3.25
N SER A 206 -12.00 8.61 3.80
CA SER A 206 -13.24 8.94 3.10
C SER A 206 -13.02 9.91 1.93
N ASP A 207 -11.99 10.74 1.99
CA ASP A 207 -11.73 11.82 1.03
C ASP A 207 -10.90 11.34 -0.19
N VAL A 208 -10.45 10.08 -0.19
CA VAL A 208 -9.55 9.55 -1.21
C VAL A 208 -10.13 8.34 -1.96
N ASN A 209 -9.76 8.21 -3.23
CA ASN A 209 -10.15 7.09 -4.08
C ASN A 209 -9.07 5.98 -4.03
N TYR A 210 -9.00 5.31 -2.88
CA TYR A 210 -8.13 4.13 -2.71
C TYR A 210 -8.96 2.85 -2.87
N LEU A 211 -8.30 1.77 -3.28
CA LEU A 211 -8.93 0.44 -3.28
C LEU A 211 -9.45 0.10 -1.88
N GLU A 212 -10.67 -0.44 -1.80
CA GLU A 212 -11.30 -0.77 -0.51
C GLU A 212 -10.44 -1.71 0.36
N ARG A 213 -9.73 -2.64 -0.26
CA ARG A 213 -8.78 -3.51 0.46
C ARG A 213 -7.62 -2.75 1.11
N VAL A 214 -7.18 -1.63 0.50
CA VAL A 214 -6.14 -0.75 1.06
C VAL A 214 -6.70 0.00 2.26
N LYS A 215 -7.89 0.61 2.13
CA LYS A 215 -8.57 1.31 3.23
C LYS A 215 -8.81 0.38 4.41
N THR A 216 -9.39 -0.79 4.16
CA THR A 216 -9.68 -1.81 5.19
C THR A 216 -8.40 -2.26 5.89
N SER A 217 -7.31 -2.50 5.15
CA SER A 217 -6.03 -2.89 5.75
C SER A 217 -5.47 -1.82 6.67
N GLN A 218 -5.53 -0.54 6.29
CA GLN A 218 -5.07 0.56 7.15
C GLN A 218 -5.96 0.73 8.38
N ILE A 219 -7.28 0.69 8.22
CA ILE A 219 -8.23 0.78 9.34
C ILE A 219 -7.98 -0.34 10.34
N ASN A 220 -7.83 -1.58 9.88
CA ASN A 220 -7.56 -2.73 10.73
C ASN A 220 -6.20 -2.65 11.43
N TRP A 221 -5.18 -2.13 10.74
CA TRP A 221 -3.84 -1.93 11.30
C TRP A 221 -3.86 -0.86 12.39
N ILE A 222 -4.50 0.26 12.13
CA ILE A 222 -4.68 1.33 13.12
C ILE A 222 -5.54 0.82 14.29
N GLY A 223 -6.55 0.00 13.98
CA GLY A 223 -7.31 -0.78 14.95
C GLY A 223 -7.97 0.08 16.02
N ARG A 224 -8.77 1.08 15.60
CA ARG A 224 -9.56 1.90 16.50
C ARG A 224 -10.58 1.06 17.24
N SER A 225 -10.60 1.18 18.54
CA SER A 225 -11.61 0.58 19.41
C SER A 225 -12.19 1.62 20.36
N THR A 226 -13.48 1.52 20.62
CA THR A 226 -14.16 2.33 21.64
C THR A 226 -14.55 1.42 22.80
N GLY A 227 -14.21 1.83 23.99
CA GLY A 227 -14.48 1.08 25.21
C GLY A 227 -14.48 1.99 26.42
N ALA A 228 -14.11 1.44 27.54
CA ALA A 228 -13.94 2.18 28.79
C ALA A 228 -12.60 1.84 29.47
N GLU A 229 -11.99 2.83 30.07
CA GLU A 229 -11.02 2.62 31.13
C GLU A 229 -11.79 2.41 32.44
N VAL A 230 -11.48 1.34 33.17
CA VAL A 230 -12.14 0.98 34.42
C VAL A 230 -11.10 0.89 35.52
N GLU A 231 -11.36 1.57 36.62
CA GLU A 231 -10.51 1.57 37.81
C GLU A 231 -10.97 0.48 38.80
N PHE A 232 -10.09 -0.45 39.09
CA PHE A 232 -10.22 -1.42 40.14
C PHE A 232 -9.37 -0.99 41.34
N ASP A 233 -9.95 -0.76 42.50
CA ASP A 233 -9.20 -0.64 43.73
C ASP A 233 -8.50 -1.95 44.02
N THR A 234 -7.35 -1.92 44.70
CA THR A 234 -6.62 -3.13 45.07
C THR A 234 -6.36 -3.15 46.58
N THR A 235 -6.28 -4.34 47.11
CA THR A 235 -5.83 -4.53 48.52
C THR A 235 -4.36 -4.10 48.70
N GLY A 236 -3.64 -3.91 47.61
CA GLY A 236 -2.31 -3.29 47.54
C GLY A 236 -2.30 -1.77 47.79
N GLY A 237 -3.45 -1.11 47.82
CA GLY A 237 -3.60 0.31 48.08
C GLY A 237 -3.46 1.18 46.85
N ASP A 238 -3.26 0.60 45.65
CA ASP A 238 -3.20 1.26 44.36
C ASP A 238 -4.48 0.99 43.57
N LYS A 239 -4.68 1.76 42.52
CA LYS A 239 -5.73 1.56 41.52
C LYS A 239 -5.17 0.84 40.30
N LEU A 240 -5.75 -0.31 39.97
CA LEU A 240 -5.43 -1.02 38.73
C LEU A 240 -6.41 -0.55 37.64
N ILE A 241 -5.87 0.11 36.60
CA ILE A 241 -6.66 0.60 35.48
C ILE A 241 -6.61 -0.43 34.37
N VAL A 242 -7.78 -0.79 33.82
CA VAL A 242 -7.89 -1.67 32.66
C VAL A 242 -8.69 -1.02 31.56
N TYR A 243 -8.34 -1.29 30.32
CA TYR A 243 -9.13 -0.92 29.16
C TYR A 243 -9.96 -2.12 28.68
N THR A 244 -11.23 -1.91 28.43
CA THR A 244 -12.11 -2.95 27.87
C THR A 244 -13.04 -2.40 26.80
N THR A 245 -13.25 -3.14 25.73
CA THR A 245 -14.28 -2.86 24.72
C THR A 245 -15.64 -3.40 25.11
N ARG A 246 -15.70 -4.18 26.23
CA ARG A 246 -16.90 -4.81 26.73
C ARG A 246 -17.14 -4.45 28.21
N PRO A 247 -17.33 -3.14 28.52
CA PRO A 247 -17.63 -2.74 29.88
C PRO A 247 -18.95 -3.33 30.41
N ASP A 248 -19.88 -3.66 29.52
CA ASP A 248 -21.14 -4.36 29.84
C ASP A 248 -20.93 -5.67 30.57
N THR A 249 -19.80 -6.37 30.36
CA THR A 249 -19.50 -7.67 30.96
C THR A 249 -18.78 -7.56 32.30
N LEU A 250 -18.66 -6.39 32.90
CA LEU A 250 -17.89 -6.14 34.12
C LEU A 250 -18.33 -6.98 35.32
N PHE A 251 -19.60 -7.29 35.43
CA PHE A 251 -20.12 -8.20 36.45
C PHE A 251 -19.62 -9.65 36.31
N GLY A 252 -19.20 -10.05 35.11
CA GLY A 252 -18.61 -11.35 34.80
C GLY A 252 -17.09 -11.40 34.95
N ALA A 253 -16.46 -10.30 35.34
CA ALA A 253 -15.01 -10.23 35.58
C ALA A 253 -14.69 -10.95 36.90
N THR A 254 -14.16 -12.16 36.79
CA THR A 254 -13.91 -13.05 37.93
C THR A 254 -12.45 -13.11 38.36
N TYR A 255 -11.53 -12.60 37.54
CA TYR A 255 -10.13 -12.43 37.88
C TYR A 255 -9.50 -11.35 37.01
N MET A 256 -8.32 -10.89 37.44
CA MET A 256 -7.51 -9.89 36.69
C MET A 256 -6.23 -10.57 36.22
N VAL A 257 -5.71 -10.10 35.07
CA VAL A 257 -4.40 -10.56 34.60
C VAL A 257 -3.53 -9.35 34.28
N MET A 258 -2.30 -9.37 34.79
CA MET A 258 -1.30 -8.36 34.57
C MET A 258 -0.14 -8.90 33.72
N SER A 259 0.51 -8.04 32.98
CA SER A 259 1.80 -8.35 32.35
C SER A 259 2.84 -8.71 33.42
N PRO A 260 3.71 -9.71 33.17
CA PRO A 260 4.84 -10.02 34.06
C PRO A 260 5.79 -8.83 34.29
N GLU A 261 5.81 -7.84 33.40
CA GLU A 261 6.64 -6.63 33.48
C GLU A 261 5.93 -5.45 34.17
N HIS A 262 4.71 -5.63 34.66
CA HIS A 262 3.95 -4.53 35.24
C HIS A 262 4.62 -3.97 36.52
N PRO A 263 4.82 -2.65 36.64
CA PRO A 263 5.59 -2.03 37.74
C PRO A 263 4.98 -2.24 39.13
N TYR A 264 3.69 -2.52 39.23
CA TYR A 264 3.02 -2.78 40.50
C TYR A 264 3.48 -4.09 41.18
N ILE A 265 4.02 -5.03 40.42
CA ILE A 265 4.56 -6.28 40.98
C ILE A 265 5.74 -5.95 41.92
N ASP A 266 6.64 -5.07 41.49
CA ASP A 266 7.76 -4.66 42.30
C ASP A 266 7.32 -3.73 43.46
N LYS A 267 6.31 -2.91 43.25
CA LYS A 267 5.74 -2.02 44.26
C LYS A 267 5.04 -2.81 45.38
N TRP A 268 4.43 -3.95 45.05
CA TRP A 268 3.73 -4.83 46.00
C TRP A 268 4.56 -5.99 46.52
N ALA A 269 5.88 -6.00 46.23
CA ALA A 269 6.76 -7.11 46.56
C ALA A 269 6.69 -7.55 48.03
N ASP A 270 6.57 -6.58 48.97
CA ASP A 270 6.46 -6.85 50.42
C ASP A 270 5.08 -7.43 50.82
N ARG A 271 4.07 -7.38 49.93
CA ARG A 271 2.73 -7.90 50.19
C ARG A 271 2.46 -9.21 49.49
N ILE A 272 3.23 -9.49 48.40
CA ILE A 272 3.11 -10.73 47.65
C ILE A 272 3.84 -11.87 48.42
N THR A 273 3.06 -12.84 48.89
CA THR A 273 3.62 -13.89 49.74
C THR A 273 4.35 -14.99 48.97
N ASN A 274 4.08 -15.15 47.67
CA ASN A 274 4.72 -16.14 46.79
C ASN A 274 5.69 -15.51 45.77
N MET A 275 6.45 -14.51 46.20
CA MET A 275 7.29 -13.68 45.31
C MET A 275 8.35 -14.51 44.55
N ASP A 276 8.82 -15.61 45.07
CA ASP A 276 9.79 -16.50 44.41
C ASP A 276 9.19 -17.13 43.13
N ALA A 277 7.94 -17.61 43.22
CA ALA A 277 7.21 -18.12 42.04
C ALA A 277 6.96 -17.02 41.00
N VAL A 278 6.65 -15.80 41.46
CA VAL A 278 6.45 -14.63 40.60
C VAL A 278 7.73 -14.27 39.86
N ARG A 279 8.88 -14.23 40.54
CA ARG A 279 10.18 -13.95 39.92
C ARG A 279 10.56 -15.01 38.88
N ALA A 280 10.42 -16.29 39.22
CA ALA A 280 10.69 -17.40 38.31
C ALA A 280 9.84 -17.28 37.00
N TYR A 281 8.54 -16.94 37.17
CA TYR A 281 7.66 -16.75 36.01
C TYR A 281 8.05 -15.53 35.17
N ARG A 282 8.41 -14.42 35.81
CA ARG A 282 8.90 -13.20 35.10
C ARG A 282 10.16 -13.50 34.26
N GLU A 283 11.10 -14.22 34.84
CA GLU A 283 12.33 -14.61 34.12
C GLU A 283 12.05 -15.54 32.94
N ALA A 284 11.14 -16.51 33.10
CA ALA A 284 10.73 -17.38 32.00
C ALA A 284 10.00 -16.61 30.90
N SER A 285 9.12 -15.68 31.27
CA SER A 285 8.37 -14.85 30.31
C SER A 285 9.27 -13.89 29.54
N ALA A 286 10.30 -13.33 30.20
CA ALA A 286 11.24 -12.39 29.58
C ALA A 286 12.08 -13.01 28.45
N ARG A 287 12.16 -14.34 28.38
CA ARG A 287 12.86 -15.07 27.32
C ARG A 287 12.02 -15.30 26.07
N LYS A 288 10.70 -15.04 26.13
CA LYS A 288 9.76 -15.26 25.03
C LYS A 288 9.53 -13.97 24.25
N SER A 289 9.43 -14.08 22.94
CA SER A 289 9.00 -12.98 22.08
C SER A 289 7.49 -12.70 22.25
N ASP A 290 7.03 -11.50 21.89
CA ASP A 290 5.60 -11.17 21.93
C ASP A 290 4.78 -12.12 21.04
N PHE A 291 5.34 -12.56 19.91
CA PHE A 291 4.71 -13.52 19.01
C PHE A 291 4.55 -14.91 19.68
N GLU A 292 5.58 -15.40 20.35
CA GLU A 292 5.48 -16.67 21.10
C GLU A 292 4.48 -16.56 22.26
N ARG A 293 4.40 -15.39 22.89
CA ARG A 293 3.48 -15.13 24.01
C ARG A 293 2.02 -15.06 23.56
N THR A 294 1.73 -14.51 22.39
CA THR A 294 0.35 -14.23 21.93
C THR A 294 -0.18 -15.24 20.92
N GLU A 295 0.64 -15.63 19.93
CA GLU A 295 0.18 -16.43 18.79
C GLU A 295 0.59 -17.91 18.88
N MET A 296 1.76 -18.22 19.44
CA MET A 296 2.24 -19.60 19.53
C MET A 296 1.87 -20.32 20.81
N ALA A 297 1.43 -19.61 21.84
CA ALA A 297 1.12 -20.20 23.14
C ALA A 297 -0.12 -21.09 23.08
N LYS A 298 0.08 -22.41 22.96
CA LYS A 298 -1.00 -23.42 22.99
C LYS A 298 -1.56 -23.63 24.41
N GLU A 299 -0.76 -23.42 25.42
CA GLU A 299 -1.17 -23.53 26.81
C GLU A 299 -1.17 -22.20 27.51
N LYS A 300 -2.24 -21.92 28.28
CA LYS A 300 -2.30 -20.76 29.16
C LYS A 300 -1.47 -21.00 30.41
N THR A 301 -0.52 -20.12 30.67
CA THR A 301 0.32 -20.15 31.87
C THR A 301 0.13 -18.89 32.67
N GLY A 302 0.37 -18.94 33.95
CA GLY A 302 0.26 -17.79 34.86
C GLY A 302 0.57 -18.13 36.28
N VAL A 303 0.81 -17.10 37.09
CA VAL A 303 1.04 -17.20 38.53
C VAL A 303 0.12 -16.21 39.24
N ARG A 304 -0.62 -16.68 40.25
CA ARG A 304 -1.43 -15.79 41.08
C ARG A 304 -0.51 -14.94 41.97
N LEU A 305 -0.85 -13.67 42.14
CA LEU A 305 -0.23 -12.81 43.14
C LEU A 305 -0.94 -13.07 44.51
N GLU A 306 -0.35 -13.88 45.34
CA GLU A 306 -0.91 -14.16 46.65
C GLU A 306 -0.68 -12.99 47.63
N GLY A 307 -1.71 -12.59 48.38
CA GLY A 307 -1.67 -11.44 49.28
C GLY A 307 -2.15 -10.11 48.68
N VAL A 308 -2.41 -10.08 47.38
CA VAL A 308 -3.00 -8.90 46.68
C VAL A 308 -4.18 -9.33 45.84
N ALA A 309 -5.27 -8.58 45.91
CA ALA A 309 -6.47 -8.78 45.10
C ALA A 309 -6.97 -7.44 44.54
N ALA A 310 -7.73 -7.50 43.46
CA ALA A 310 -8.47 -6.36 42.95
C ALA A 310 -9.92 -6.40 43.46
N ILE A 311 -10.55 -5.26 43.55
CA ILE A 311 -11.94 -5.13 43.96
C ILE A 311 -12.77 -4.72 42.74
N ASN A 312 -13.68 -5.60 42.34
CA ASN A 312 -14.56 -5.30 41.20
C ASN A 312 -15.47 -4.10 41.55
N PRO A 313 -15.44 -3.01 40.78
CA PRO A 313 -16.10 -1.77 41.15
C PRO A 313 -17.63 -1.87 41.21
N VAL A 314 -18.26 -2.77 40.45
CA VAL A 314 -19.72 -2.92 40.41
C VAL A 314 -20.28 -3.94 41.38
N SER A 315 -19.52 -4.99 41.68
CA SER A 315 -19.97 -6.05 42.62
C SER A 315 -19.38 -5.92 44.00
N GLY A 316 -18.30 -5.12 44.17
CA GLY A 316 -17.57 -5.00 45.44
C GLY A 316 -16.82 -6.26 45.85
N LYS A 317 -16.78 -7.29 45.02
CA LYS A 317 -16.12 -8.57 45.32
C LYS A 317 -14.62 -8.48 45.05
N GLU A 318 -13.84 -9.10 45.91
CA GLU A 318 -12.43 -9.34 45.66
C GLU A 318 -12.23 -10.33 44.51
N THR A 319 -11.37 -9.98 43.57
CA THR A 319 -10.99 -10.80 42.43
C THR A 319 -9.49 -11.06 42.46
N PRO A 320 -9.04 -12.32 42.29
CA PRO A 320 -7.63 -12.64 42.29
C PRO A 320 -6.90 -11.97 41.10
N ILE A 321 -5.65 -11.56 41.33
CA ILE A 321 -4.78 -11.03 40.31
C ILE A 321 -3.75 -12.11 39.93
N PHE A 322 -3.63 -12.36 38.63
CA PHE A 322 -2.60 -13.22 38.04
C PHE A 322 -1.62 -12.41 37.25
N ILE A 323 -0.39 -12.89 37.09
CA ILE A 323 0.50 -12.49 36.00
C ILE A 323 0.47 -13.58 34.94
N SER A 324 0.43 -13.18 33.68
CA SER A 324 0.50 -14.10 32.56
C SER A 324 1.18 -13.48 31.36
N ASP A 325 1.93 -14.28 30.62
CA ASP A 325 2.74 -13.86 29.49
C ASP A 325 1.91 -13.43 28.28
N TYR A 326 0.63 -13.81 28.17
CA TYR A 326 -0.23 -13.34 27.09
C TYR A 326 -0.70 -11.88 27.24
N VAL A 327 -0.49 -11.25 28.39
CA VAL A 327 -0.73 -9.81 28.61
C VAL A 327 0.57 -9.04 28.41
N LEU A 328 0.54 -8.05 27.52
CA LEU A 328 1.72 -7.27 27.18
C LEU A 328 1.65 -5.86 27.78
N MET A 329 2.77 -5.36 28.34
CA MET A 329 2.88 -3.96 28.78
C MET A 329 2.73 -2.96 27.65
N SER A 330 3.01 -3.39 26.43
CA SER A 330 2.94 -2.57 25.23
C SER A 330 1.51 -2.35 24.69
N TYR A 331 0.53 -3.04 25.28
CA TYR A 331 -0.88 -2.94 24.86
C TYR A 331 -1.78 -2.54 26.04
N GLY A 332 -2.51 -1.42 25.86
CA GLY A 332 -3.39 -0.88 26.91
C GLY A 332 -2.60 -0.43 28.14
N THR A 333 -3.08 -0.83 29.30
CA THR A 333 -2.52 -0.49 30.61
C THR A 333 -1.56 -1.56 31.16
N GLY A 334 -1.31 -2.64 30.41
CA GLY A 334 -0.56 -3.81 30.91
C GLY A 334 -1.36 -4.69 31.89
N ALA A 335 -2.66 -4.44 32.01
CA ALA A 335 -3.59 -5.25 32.81
C ALA A 335 -4.92 -5.39 32.09
N ILE A 336 -5.58 -6.52 32.29
CA ILE A 336 -6.93 -6.81 31.76
C ILE A 336 -7.84 -7.34 32.83
N MET A 337 -9.14 -7.09 32.74
CA MET A 337 -10.15 -7.86 33.40
C MET A 337 -10.48 -9.10 32.57
N ALA A 338 -10.62 -10.24 33.18
CA ALA A 338 -10.93 -11.48 32.49
C ALA A 338 -12.40 -11.87 32.72
N VAL A 339 -13.07 -12.17 31.58
CA VAL A 339 -14.51 -12.52 31.57
C VAL A 339 -14.68 -13.90 30.94
N PRO A 340 -14.46 -14.98 31.71
CA PRO A 340 -14.41 -16.33 31.16
C PRO A 340 -15.72 -16.83 30.58
N GLY A 341 -16.85 -16.26 30.94
CA GLY A 341 -18.15 -16.58 30.34
C GLY A 341 -18.23 -16.21 28.86
N HIS A 342 -17.45 -15.21 28.40
CA HIS A 342 -17.63 -14.61 27.09
C HIS A 342 -16.32 -14.38 26.28
N ASP A 343 -15.18 -14.90 26.76
CA ASP A 343 -13.90 -14.92 26.05
C ASP A 343 -13.27 -16.30 26.16
N THR A 344 -12.91 -16.89 25.01
CA THR A 344 -12.37 -18.25 24.95
C THR A 344 -11.04 -18.38 25.68
N ARG A 345 -10.16 -17.36 25.59
CA ARG A 345 -8.85 -17.38 26.27
C ARG A 345 -9.02 -17.32 27.78
N ASP A 346 -9.94 -16.47 28.24
CA ASP A 346 -10.25 -16.32 29.64
C ASP A 346 -10.93 -17.58 30.19
N TRP A 347 -11.79 -18.22 29.38
CA TRP A 347 -12.43 -19.47 29.74
C TRP A 347 -11.43 -20.62 29.92
N GLU A 348 -10.51 -20.81 28.98
CA GLU A 348 -9.44 -21.81 29.05
C GLU A 348 -8.57 -21.61 30.30
N PHE A 349 -8.21 -20.35 30.56
CA PHE A 349 -7.43 -20.00 31.76
C PHE A 349 -8.24 -20.28 33.05
N ALA A 350 -9.49 -19.86 33.11
CA ALA A 350 -10.36 -20.09 34.25
C ALA A 350 -10.56 -21.60 34.54
N LYS A 351 -10.76 -22.43 33.52
CA LYS A 351 -10.84 -23.89 33.67
C LYS A 351 -9.53 -24.48 34.21
N LYS A 352 -8.39 -24.04 33.72
CA LYS A 352 -7.07 -24.50 34.15
C LYS A 352 -6.80 -24.17 35.62
N PHE A 353 -7.17 -22.98 36.05
CA PHE A 353 -6.90 -22.51 37.42
C PHE A 353 -8.08 -22.65 38.38
N GLY A 354 -9.18 -23.27 37.94
CA GLY A 354 -10.36 -23.52 38.78
C GLY A 354 -11.08 -22.25 39.22
N LEU A 355 -11.13 -21.23 38.35
CA LEU A 355 -11.74 -19.94 38.65
C LEU A 355 -13.23 -19.92 38.29
N PRO A 356 -14.05 -19.07 38.94
CA PRO A 356 -15.47 -18.97 38.63
C PRO A 356 -15.70 -18.48 37.17
N ILE A 357 -16.74 -19.03 36.52
CA ILE A 357 -17.22 -18.65 35.21
C ILE A 357 -18.65 -18.18 35.37
N ILE A 358 -18.96 -16.93 35.00
CA ILE A 358 -20.28 -16.32 35.17
C ILE A 358 -20.81 -15.91 33.77
N GLU A 359 -21.99 -16.43 33.43
CA GLU A 359 -22.75 -15.97 32.27
C GLU A 359 -23.33 -14.58 32.57
N VAL A 360 -22.98 -13.57 31.76
CA VAL A 360 -23.54 -12.19 31.87
C VAL A 360 -24.28 -11.75 30.63
N VAL A 361 -24.11 -12.46 29.49
CA VAL A 361 -24.96 -12.31 28.29
C VAL A 361 -25.62 -13.67 28.03
N LYS A 362 -26.95 -13.72 28.03
CA LYS A 362 -27.74 -14.94 27.89
C LYS A 362 -27.58 -15.54 26.49
N GLY A 363 -27.33 -16.83 26.38
CA GLY A 363 -27.38 -17.52 25.08
C GLY A 363 -26.46 -18.73 24.89
N GLY A 364 -25.63 -19.10 25.87
CA GLY A 364 -24.72 -20.23 25.79
C GLY A 364 -24.69 -21.11 27.03
N ASP A 365 -23.95 -22.21 26.97
CA ASP A 365 -23.65 -23.08 28.15
C ASP A 365 -22.19 -22.81 28.53
N VAL A 366 -22.00 -21.79 29.36
CA VAL A 366 -20.63 -21.31 29.74
C VAL A 366 -19.86 -22.34 30.59
N GLU A 367 -20.51 -23.42 31.03
CA GLU A 367 -19.82 -24.53 31.69
C GLU A 367 -19.07 -25.42 30.69
N LYS A 368 -19.55 -25.51 29.43
CA LYS A 368 -18.94 -26.31 28.37
C LYS A 368 -17.93 -25.53 27.54
N GLU A 369 -18.27 -24.27 27.23
CA GLU A 369 -17.44 -23.38 26.41
C GLU A 369 -17.80 -21.91 26.64
N ALA A 370 -16.91 -20.99 26.29
CA ALA A 370 -17.21 -19.55 26.32
C ALA A 370 -18.29 -19.21 25.29
N PHE A 371 -19.31 -18.47 25.69
CA PHE A 371 -20.29 -17.90 24.76
C PHE A 371 -19.76 -16.62 24.15
N THR A 372 -19.15 -16.73 22.98
CA THR A 372 -18.48 -15.60 22.29
C THR A 372 -19.37 -14.85 21.33
N ASP A 373 -20.52 -15.43 20.90
CA ASP A 373 -21.51 -14.73 20.06
C ASP A 373 -22.43 -13.84 20.93
N CYS A 374 -21.80 -12.93 21.66
CA CYS A 374 -22.42 -12.07 22.66
C CYS A 374 -22.37 -10.57 22.29
N ALA A 375 -22.18 -10.25 21.01
CA ALA A 375 -22.23 -8.87 20.53
C ALA A 375 -23.64 -8.27 20.65
N THR A 376 -24.66 -9.11 20.52
CA THR A 376 -26.07 -8.83 20.77
C THR A 376 -26.59 -9.81 21.82
N GLY A 377 -27.69 -9.49 22.48
CA GLY A 377 -28.27 -10.37 23.48
C GLY A 377 -28.78 -9.58 24.68
N ILE A 378 -29.22 -10.30 25.70
CA ILE A 378 -29.79 -9.71 26.91
C ILE A 378 -28.88 -9.98 28.08
N MET A 379 -28.63 -8.98 28.90
CA MET A 379 -27.81 -9.07 30.10
C MET A 379 -28.51 -9.90 31.16
N VAL A 380 -27.73 -10.74 31.84
CA VAL A 380 -28.16 -11.57 33.01
C VAL A 380 -27.03 -11.56 34.06
N ASN A 381 -27.34 -11.84 35.33
CA ASN A 381 -26.39 -11.85 36.43
C ASN A 381 -25.53 -10.56 36.53
N SER A 382 -26.07 -9.44 36.09
CA SER A 382 -25.38 -8.16 35.92
C SER A 382 -26.03 -7.01 36.70
N GLY A 383 -26.80 -7.33 37.76
CA GLY A 383 -27.40 -6.36 38.67
C GLY A 383 -28.29 -5.37 37.95
N PHE A 384 -27.94 -4.07 38.00
CA PHE A 384 -28.73 -3.01 37.36
C PHE A 384 -28.77 -3.08 35.83
N LEU A 385 -27.94 -3.93 35.18
CA LEU A 385 -27.94 -4.16 33.75
C LEU A 385 -28.87 -5.32 33.34
N ASP A 386 -29.36 -6.12 34.28
CA ASP A 386 -30.17 -7.29 33.95
C ASP A 386 -31.41 -6.93 33.13
N GLY A 387 -31.64 -7.69 32.08
CA GLY A 387 -32.74 -7.48 31.15
C GLY A 387 -32.49 -6.45 30.05
N LEU A 388 -31.41 -5.69 30.12
CA LEU A 388 -31.03 -4.74 29.04
C LEU A 388 -30.40 -5.46 27.85
N PRO A 389 -30.69 -5.01 26.63
CA PRO A 389 -29.88 -5.36 25.48
C PRO A 389 -28.41 -4.90 25.65
N VAL A 390 -27.47 -5.65 25.14
CA VAL A 390 -26.00 -5.37 25.25
C VAL A 390 -25.65 -3.92 24.92
N GLU A 391 -26.19 -3.34 23.85
CA GLU A 391 -25.87 -1.97 23.44
C GLU A 391 -26.40 -0.91 24.43
N GLU A 392 -27.53 -1.17 25.08
CA GLU A 392 -28.05 -0.30 26.14
C GLU A 392 -27.26 -0.48 27.43
N ALA A 393 -26.87 -1.72 27.72
CA ALA A 393 -26.05 -2.04 28.88
C ALA A 393 -24.67 -1.36 28.81
N LYS A 394 -24.03 -1.32 27.64
CA LYS A 394 -22.78 -0.58 27.45
C LYS A 394 -22.91 0.90 27.79
N LYS A 395 -23.98 1.53 27.36
CA LYS A 395 -24.26 2.95 27.68
C LYS A 395 -24.54 3.15 29.17
N ALA A 396 -25.32 2.23 29.77
CA ALA A 396 -25.68 2.28 31.18
C ALA A 396 -24.46 2.10 32.10
N ILE A 397 -23.61 1.13 31.82
CA ILE A 397 -22.41 0.89 32.61
C ILE A 397 -21.38 2.01 32.49
N ILE A 398 -21.19 2.58 31.31
CA ILE A 398 -20.29 3.72 31.12
C ILE A 398 -20.78 4.90 31.97
N ARG A 399 -22.06 5.23 31.89
CA ARG A 399 -22.64 6.30 32.71
C ARG A 399 -22.42 6.03 34.21
N TRP A 400 -22.67 4.81 34.64
CA TRP A 400 -22.46 4.41 36.05
C TRP A 400 -20.99 4.59 36.46
N LEU A 401 -20.03 4.16 35.61
CA LEU A 401 -18.59 4.31 35.86
C LEU A 401 -18.17 5.77 36.00
N GLU A 402 -18.69 6.66 35.14
CA GLU A 402 -18.42 8.10 35.19
C GLU A 402 -19.01 8.75 36.45
N GLU A 403 -20.29 8.45 36.77
CA GLU A 403 -20.96 8.97 37.96
C GLU A 403 -20.27 8.57 39.28
N HIS A 404 -19.77 7.33 39.34
CA HIS A 404 -19.06 6.79 40.51
C HIS A 404 -17.54 7.05 40.47
N LYS A 405 -17.03 7.75 39.47
CA LYS A 405 -15.59 8.00 39.28
C LYS A 405 -14.75 6.73 39.29
N LYS A 406 -15.25 5.67 38.64
CA LYS A 406 -14.63 4.36 38.51
C LYS A 406 -14.24 4.05 37.09
N GLY A 407 -14.37 5.00 36.18
CA GLY A 407 -13.95 4.87 34.79
C GLY A 407 -14.51 5.93 33.89
N GLU A 408 -14.10 5.92 32.65
CA GLU A 408 -14.53 6.84 31.60
C GLU A 408 -14.51 6.19 30.23
N THR A 409 -15.26 6.74 29.30
CA THR A 409 -15.18 6.33 27.88
C THR A 409 -13.78 6.58 27.35
N LYS A 410 -13.23 5.62 26.63
CA LYS A 410 -11.91 5.72 26.02
C LYS A 410 -11.89 5.18 24.59
N VAL A 411 -11.26 5.93 23.72
CA VAL A 411 -10.86 5.45 22.38
C VAL A 411 -9.42 4.98 22.46
N ASN A 412 -9.17 3.78 22.02
CA ASN A 412 -7.82 3.22 21.95
C ASN A 412 -7.51 2.73 20.53
N TYR A 413 -6.22 2.61 20.25
CA TYR A 413 -5.70 2.17 18.94
C TYR A 413 -4.71 1.05 19.12
N LYS A 414 -4.71 0.07 18.20
CA LYS A 414 -3.67 -0.95 18.14
C LYS A 414 -2.35 -0.39 17.63
N LEU A 415 -2.43 0.64 16.76
CA LEU A 415 -1.29 1.35 16.22
C LEU A 415 -0.38 1.83 17.37
N ARG A 416 0.91 1.61 17.21
CA ARG A 416 1.95 2.09 18.13
C ARG A 416 2.77 3.17 17.46
N ASP A 417 3.47 3.96 18.27
CA ASP A 417 4.41 4.94 17.75
C ASP A 417 5.50 4.25 16.93
N TRP A 418 5.90 4.90 15.85
CA TRP A 418 6.84 4.36 14.89
C TRP A 418 8.25 4.32 15.48
N VAL A 419 8.83 3.12 15.60
CA VAL A 419 10.23 2.90 16.01
C VAL A 419 11.12 3.36 14.85
N PHE A 420 11.77 4.50 15.04
CA PHE A 420 12.31 5.26 13.91
C PHE A 420 13.82 5.06 13.70
N SER A 421 14.65 5.07 14.75
CA SER A 421 16.11 5.01 14.57
C SER A 421 16.65 3.61 14.26
N ARG A 422 17.78 3.57 13.54
CA ARG A 422 18.48 2.35 13.14
C ARG A 422 19.97 2.44 13.52
N GLN A 423 20.53 1.32 13.97
CA GLN A 423 21.93 1.17 14.35
C GLN A 423 22.75 0.69 13.15
N ARG A 424 22.63 1.45 12.05
CA ARG A 424 23.29 1.14 10.78
C ARG A 424 23.97 2.39 10.23
N TYR A 425 24.94 2.20 9.33
CA TYR A 425 25.67 3.29 8.72
C TYR A 425 24.92 3.93 7.56
N TRP A 426 24.38 3.12 6.64
CA TRP A 426 23.79 3.61 5.39
C TRP A 426 22.35 4.07 5.59
N GLY A 427 22.22 5.29 6.08
CA GLY A 427 20.97 5.99 6.36
C GLY A 427 21.22 7.47 6.64
N GLU A 428 20.18 8.28 6.62
CA GLU A 428 20.28 9.71 6.94
C GLU A 428 20.71 9.88 8.42
N PRO A 429 21.76 10.66 8.70
CA PRO A 429 22.11 10.98 10.09
C PRO A 429 21.00 11.77 10.78
N ILE A 430 20.70 11.44 12.03
CA ILE A 430 19.74 12.17 12.86
C ILE A 430 20.39 13.47 13.34
N PRO A 431 19.84 14.66 12.99
CA PRO A 431 20.48 15.95 13.20
C PRO A 431 20.29 16.48 14.65
N LEU A 432 20.65 15.65 15.64
CA LEU A 432 20.55 15.98 17.05
C LEU A 432 21.88 15.75 17.76
N VAL A 433 22.12 16.49 18.82
CA VAL A 433 23.26 16.32 19.72
C VAL A 433 22.78 16.11 21.15
N ASN A 434 23.46 15.25 21.89
CA ASN A 434 23.21 15.02 23.30
C ASN A 434 24.21 15.81 24.15
N CYS A 435 23.72 16.79 24.89
CA CYS A 435 24.50 17.60 25.80
C CYS A 435 24.23 17.18 27.25
N PRO A 436 25.26 16.95 28.08
CA PRO A 436 25.05 16.59 29.49
C PRO A 436 24.23 17.62 30.30
N LYS A 437 24.26 18.91 29.89
CA LYS A 437 23.54 20.00 30.55
C LYS A 437 22.14 20.23 29.94
N CYS A 438 22.02 20.20 28.60
CA CYS A 438 20.81 20.63 27.89
C CYS A 438 19.95 19.43 27.45
N GLY A 439 20.43 18.19 27.57
CA GLY A 439 19.79 17.01 26.99
C GLY A 439 19.93 16.97 25.46
N TRP A 440 18.92 16.45 24.78
CA TRP A 440 18.90 16.42 23.32
C TRP A 440 18.61 17.81 22.74
N VAL A 441 19.46 18.26 21.83
CA VAL A 441 19.40 19.58 21.20
C VAL A 441 19.46 19.41 19.68
N ALA A 442 18.58 20.12 18.97
CA ALA A 442 18.58 20.18 17.51
C ALA A 442 19.80 20.91 16.97
N ILE A 443 20.39 20.40 15.91
CA ILE A 443 21.39 21.12 15.12
C ILE A 443 20.67 22.31 14.44
N PRO A 444 21.31 23.50 14.35
CA PRO A 444 20.73 24.63 13.61
C PRO A 444 20.38 24.24 12.16
N GLU A 445 19.24 24.73 11.67
CA GLU A 445 18.76 24.38 10.32
C GLU A 445 19.74 24.81 9.21
N GLU A 446 20.51 25.89 9.48
CA GLU A 446 21.53 26.43 8.58
C GLU A 446 22.72 25.48 8.40
N GLU A 447 22.95 24.60 9.36
CA GLU A 447 24.04 23.62 9.34
C GLU A 447 23.63 22.31 8.61
N LEU A 448 22.36 22.21 8.19
CA LEU A 448 21.91 21.06 7.40
C LEU A 448 22.43 21.14 5.94
N PRO A 449 22.81 20.04 5.33
CA PRO A 449 22.72 18.67 5.84
C PRO A 449 23.85 18.30 6.82
N LEU A 450 23.52 17.63 7.92
CA LEU A 450 24.51 16.85 8.65
C LEU A 450 24.92 15.66 7.76
N ARG A 451 26.11 15.73 7.19
CA ARG A 451 26.56 14.72 6.23
C ARG A 451 26.95 13.41 6.92
N LEU A 452 26.66 12.30 6.26
CA LEU A 452 27.16 11.00 6.62
C LEU A 452 28.68 11.01 6.45
N PRO A 453 29.48 10.68 7.51
CA PRO A 453 30.93 10.71 7.41
C PRO A 453 31.46 9.54 6.58
N GLU A 454 32.55 9.75 5.88
CA GLU A 454 33.28 8.66 5.24
C GLU A 454 33.89 7.75 6.30
N VAL A 455 33.80 6.44 6.08
CA VAL A 455 34.29 5.43 7.02
C VAL A 455 35.04 4.30 6.27
N GLU A 456 36.10 3.78 6.90
CA GLU A 456 36.83 2.63 6.40
C GLU A 456 36.07 1.32 6.68
N SER A 457 35.33 1.25 7.78
CA SER A 457 34.53 0.10 8.18
C SER A 457 33.17 0.54 8.73
N TYR A 458 32.13 -0.09 8.26
CA TYR A 458 30.72 0.19 8.65
C TYR A 458 29.97 -1.10 9.02
N GLU A 459 30.68 -2.14 9.41
CA GLU A 459 30.07 -3.39 9.86
C GLU A 459 29.22 -3.16 11.12
N PRO A 460 28.01 -3.74 11.16
CA PRO A 460 27.14 -3.63 12.32
C PRO A 460 27.78 -4.29 13.55
N THR A 461 27.50 -3.73 14.71
CA THR A 461 28.09 -4.17 15.98
C THR A 461 27.19 -5.22 16.67
N ASP A 462 27.80 -6.17 17.37
CA ASP A 462 27.06 -7.21 18.12
C ASP A 462 26.38 -6.66 19.38
N ASN A 463 26.93 -5.57 19.96
CA ASN A 463 26.35 -4.90 21.12
C ASN A 463 25.13 -4.03 20.76
N GLY A 464 24.89 -3.85 19.45
CA GLY A 464 23.77 -3.06 18.93
C GLY A 464 23.96 -1.55 18.99
N GLU A 465 25.20 -1.07 19.08
CA GLU A 465 25.54 0.32 18.83
C GLU A 465 25.73 0.56 17.33
N SER A 466 25.46 1.78 16.88
CA SER A 466 25.73 2.17 15.50
C SER A 466 27.21 2.11 15.16
N PRO A 467 27.62 1.70 13.96
CA PRO A 467 29.00 1.82 13.50
C PRO A 467 29.57 3.24 13.64
N LEU A 468 28.74 4.28 13.50
CA LEU A 468 29.10 5.68 13.67
C LEU A 468 29.60 6.01 15.09
N ALA A 469 29.19 5.25 16.10
CA ALA A 469 29.63 5.46 17.48
C ALA A 469 31.15 5.28 17.68
N LYS A 470 31.80 4.53 16.76
CA LYS A 470 33.26 4.32 16.77
C LYS A 470 34.04 5.52 16.28
N LEU A 471 33.42 6.45 15.56
CA LEU A 471 34.03 7.65 14.99
C LEU A 471 34.10 8.78 16.02
N THR A 472 35.00 8.67 16.99
CA THR A 472 35.06 9.58 18.15
C THR A 472 35.20 11.03 17.78
N ASP A 473 35.89 11.38 16.70
CA ASP A 473 36.06 12.76 16.25
C ASP A 473 34.80 13.32 15.60
N TRP A 474 34.06 12.49 14.87
CA TRP A 474 32.76 12.88 14.33
C TRP A 474 31.68 12.97 15.42
N VAL A 475 31.71 12.05 16.39
CA VAL A 475 30.74 12.03 17.50
C VAL A 475 30.88 13.23 18.41
N LYS A 476 32.09 13.65 18.74
CA LYS A 476 32.34 14.80 19.59
C LYS A 476 31.99 16.09 18.87
N THR A 477 31.24 16.95 19.55
CA THR A 477 30.79 18.22 18.99
C THR A 477 30.56 19.24 20.13
N THR A 478 30.13 20.45 19.74
CA THR A 478 29.73 21.51 20.66
C THR A 478 28.21 21.61 20.70
N CYS A 479 27.65 21.80 21.88
CA CYS A 479 26.20 21.99 22.03
C CYS A 479 25.77 23.33 21.42
N PRO A 480 24.85 23.38 20.48
CA PRO A 480 24.34 24.61 19.89
C PRO A 480 23.66 25.56 20.91
N CYS A 481 23.16 25.00 22.02
CA CYS A 481 22.43 25.76 23.03
C CYS A 481 23.34 26.42 24.05
N CYS A 482 24.32 25.69 24.62
CA CYS A 482 25.12 26.19 25.72
C CYS A 482 26.63 26.33 25.40
N GLY A 483 27.05 25.96 24.20
CA GLY A 483 28.48 25.99 23.81
C GLY A 483 29.37 24.95 24.49
N GLY A 484 28.82 24.12 25.37
CA GLY A 484 29.55 23.05 26.07
C GLY A 484 29.79 21.80 25.22
N PRO A 485 30.61 20.86 25.68
CA PRO A 485 30.86 19.61 24.96
C PRO A 485 29.57 18.77 24.84
N ALA A 486 29.35 18.23 23.68
CA ALA A 486 28.19 17.40 23.34
C ALA A 486 28.61 16.23 22.44
N LYS A 487 27.70 15.30 22.21
CA LYS A 487 27.88 14.15 21.32
C LYS A 487 26.77 14.13 20.27
N ARG A 488 27.11 13.94 18.98
CA ARG A 488 26.14 13.69 17.93
C ARG A 488 25.41 12.39 18.17
N GLU A 489 24.14 12.36 17.74
CA GLU A 489 23.42 11.09 17.61
C GLU A 489 24.12 10.20 16.60
N THR A 490 24.24 8.91 16.91
CA THR A 490 24.95 7.94 16.06
C THR A 490 24.01 6.98 15.33
N ASP A 491 22.77 6.90 15.75
CA ASP A 491 21.74 6.20 15.00
C ASP A 491 21.38 6.97 13.73
N THR A 492 20.98 6.25 12.70
CA THR A 492 20.48 6.82 11.44
C THR A 492 18.97 6.65 11.31
N MET A 493 18.35 7.38 10.41
CA MET A 493 16.95 7.23 10.06
C MET A 493 16.73 5.93 9.25
N PRO A 494 15.53 5.35 9.27
CA PRO A 494 15.21 4.21 8.42
C PRO A 494 15.08 4.67 6.97
N GLN A 495 15.22 3.75 6.03
CA GLN A 495 14.96 3.97 4.61
C GLN A 495 13.58 4.65 4.36
N TRP A 496 12.57 4.34 5.18
CA TRP A 496 11.23 4.90 5.10
C TRP A 496 11.16 6.43 5.36
N ALA A 497 12.19 7.02 5.95
CA ALA A 497 12.24 8.47 6.16
C ALA A 497 12.32 9.22 4.83
N GLY A 498 13.29 8.87 4.00
CA GLY A 498 13.47 9.46 2.66
C GLY A 498 12.25 9.23 1.76
N SER A 499 11.67 8.03 1.80
CA SER A 499 10.50 7.71 0.98
C SER A 499 9.17 8.30 1.48
N SER A 500 9.12 8.88 2.68
CA SER A 500 7.88 9.45 3.23
C SER A 500 7.50 10.82 2.67
N TRP A 501 8.35 11.46 1.86
CA TRP A 501 8.07 12.80 1.33
C TRP A 501 8.57 13.04 -0.11
N TYR A 502 9.13 12.05 -0.79
CA TYR A 502 9.76 12.16 -2.12
C TYR A 502 8.83 12.75 -3.19
N PHE A 503 7.53 12.48 -3.12
CA PHE A 503 6.51 13.02 -4.00
C PHE A 503 6.42 14.55 -3.93
N LEU A 504 6.78 15.16 -2.82
CA LEU A 504 6.87 16.63 -2.68
C LEU A 504 8.13 17.15 -3.36
N ARG A 505 9.26 16.45 -3.22
CA ARG A 505 10.53 16.86 -3.82
C ARG A 505 10.46 16.88 -5.33
N TYR A 506 9.75 15.94 -5.95
CA TYR A 506 9.54 15.94 -7.40
C TYR A 506 8.86 17.21 -7.94
N CYS A 507 8.08 17.91 -7.13
CA CYS A 507 7.44 19.15 -7.53
C CYS A 507 8.45 20.26 -7.86
N ASP A 508 9.63 20.26 -7.16
CA ASP A 508 10.69 21.25 -7.32
C ASP A 508 12.05 20.68 -6.83
N PRO A 509 12.64 19.74 -7.56
CA PRO A 509 13.72 18.89 -7.05
C PRO A 509 15.06 19.64 -6.84
N HIS A 510 15.24 20.78 -7.50
CA HIS A 510 16.49 21.55 -7.46
C HIS A 510 16.44 22.74 -6.50
N ASN A 511 15.37 22.89 -5.72
CA ASN A 511 15.24 23.99 -4.76
C ASN A 511 16.25 23.82 -3.61
N ALA A 512 17.13 24.80 -3.45
CA ALA A 512 18.12 24.81 -2.39
C ALA A 512 17.62 25.47 -1.09
N ASN A 513 16.50 26.21 -1.15
CA ASN A 513 16.00 27.04 -0.05
C ASN A 513 14.83 26.44 0.71
N ALA A 514 14.12 25.50 0.08
CA ALA A 514 12.99 24.79 0.64
C ALA A 514 12.95 23.34 0.12
N LEU A 515 12.17 22.47 0.77
CA LEU A 515 11.96 21.10 0.25
C LEU A 515 11.31 21.11 -1.14
N ALA A 516 10.50 22.11 -1.43
CA ALA A 516 9.97 22.54 -2.73
C ALA A 516 9.34 23.91 -2.55
N ALA A 517 9.24 24.70 -3.62
CA ALA A 517 8.58 26.00 -3.60
C ALA A 517 7.07 25.82 -3.31
N LYS A 518 6.51 26.74 -2.53
CA LYS A 518 5.08 26.69 -2.13
C LYS A 518 4.15 26.68 -3.35
N GLU A 519 4.43 27.50 -4.34
CA GLU A 519 3.63 27.56 -5.57
C GLU A 519 3.67 26.24 -6.35
N ALA A 520 4.82 25.59 -6.40
CA ALA A 520 4.95 24.28 -7.05
C ALA A 520 4.18 23.20 -6.31
N LEU A 521 4.22 23.21 -4.96
CA LEU A 521 3.43 22.29 -4.14
C LEU A 521 1.93 22.53 -4.30
N ASP A 522 1.49 23.79 -4.30
CA ASP A 522 0.07 24.13 -4.45
C ASP A 522 -0.48 23.76 -5.84
N TYR A 523 0.37 23.78 -6.85
CA TYR A 523 0.00 23.39 -8.20
C TYR A 523 -0.03 21.87 -8.40
N TRP A 524 1.04 21.17 -8.01
CA TRP A 524 1.17 19.75 -8.30
C TRP A 524 0.40 18.84 -7.32
N MET A 525 0.28 19.24 -6.05
CA MET A 525 -0.38 18.40 -5.05
C MET A 525 -1.90 18.57 -5.04
N PRO A 526 -2.65 17.52 -4.69
CA PRO A 526 -2.22 16.16 -4.44
C PRO A 526 -1.79 15.43 -5.73
N VAL A 527 -1.06 14.32 -5.58
CA VAL A 527 -0.80 13.38 -6.67
C VAL A 527 -2.13 12.85 -7.21
N ASP A 528 -2.37 12.94 -8.52
CA ASP A 528 -3.66 12.57 -9.10
C ASP A 528 -3.87 11.06 -9.12
N TRP A 529 -2.81 10.30 -9.47
CA TRP A 529 -2.86 8.85 -9.47
C TRP A 529 -1.53 8.25 -9.02
N TYR A 530 -1.58 7.46 -7.96
CA TYR A 530 -0.46 6.73 -7.42
C TYR A 530 -0.66 5.22 -7.54
N ASN A 531 0.34 4.51 -8.08
CA ASN A 531 0.33 3.06 -8.14
C ASN A 531 1.51 2.44 -7.41
N GLY A 532 1.27 1.41 -6.61
CA GLY A 532 2.30 0.73 -5.85
C GLY A 532 1.88 -0.64 -5.33
N GLY A 533 2.83 -1.33 -4.70
CA GLY A 533 2.62 -2.67 -4.15
C GLY A 533 1.65 -2.70 -2.96
N MET A 534 0.95 -3.82 -2.80
CA MET A 534 0.04 -4.02 -1.65
C MET A 534 0.79 -4.15 -0.32
N GLU A 535 2.02 -4.65 -0.35
CA GLU A 535 2.91 -4.80 0.81
C GLU A 535 3.19 -3.49 1.53
N HIS A 536 3.16 -2.36 0.80
CA HIS A 536 3.41 -1.04 1.36
C HIS A 536 2.19 -0.39 2.04
N THR A 537 1.04 -1.06 2.06
CA THR A 537 -0.21 -0.49 2.59
C THR A 537 -0.09 -0.01 4.04
N THR A 538 0.57 -0.78 4.90
CA THR A 538 0.78 -0.47 6.32
C THR A 538 2.21 -0.02 6.65
N LEU A 539 3.07 0.11 5.64
CA LEU A 539 4.44 0.61 5.71
C LEU A 539 4.53 2.01 5.11
N HIS A 540 5.17 2.13 3.93
CA HIS A 540 5.40 3.39 3.23
C HIS A 540 4.14 4.26 3.11
N LEU A 541 3.00 3.69 2.71
CA LEU A 541 1.77 4.45 2.52
C LEU A 541 1.27 5.07 3.82
N LEU A 542 1.37 4.36 4.93
CA LEU A 542 0.94 4.86 6.23
C LEU A 542 1.90 5.95 6.75
N TYR A 543 3.21 5.73 6.61
CA TYR A 543 4.23 6.69 7.04
C TYR A 543 4.19 7.98 6.21
N SER A 544 4.05 7.88 4.89
CA SER A 544 3.95 9.06 4.01
C SER A 544 2.68 9.87 4.29
N ARG A 545 1.55 9.22 4.60
CA ARG A 545 0.32 9.90 5.03
C ARG A 545 0.50 10.63 6.35
N PHE A 546 1.19 10.02 7.31
CA PHE A 546 1.51 10.67 8.59
C PHE A 546 2.39 11.91 8.40
N TRP A 547 3.50 11.79 7.67
CA TRP A 547 4.39 12.91 7.41
C TRP A 547 3.70 14.03 6.63
N HIS A 548 2.90 13.70 5.65
CA HIS A 548 2.16 14.68 4.87
C HIS A 548 1.14 15.44 5.72
N LYS A 549 0.39 14.77 6.59
CA LYS A 549 -0.55 15.41 7.52
C LYS A 549 0.17 16.36 8.49
N PHE A 550 1.34 15.96 8.96
CA PHE A 550 2.17 16.84 9.77
C PHE A 550 2.62 18.09 8.99
N LEU A 551 3.10 17.89 7.74
CA LEU A 551 3.48 19.01 6.87
C LEU A 551 2.29 19.91 6.52
N TYR A 552 1.10 19.36 6.42
CA TYR A 552 -0.14 20.14 6.30
C TYR A 552 -0.41 21.00 7.56
N ASP A 553 -0.26 20.43 8.73
CA ASP A 553 -0.50 21.14 10.00
C ASP A 553 0.46 22.32 10.20
N ILE A 554 1.69 22.20 9.73
CA ILE A 554 2.67 23.31 9.79
C ILE A 554 2.66 24.22 8.56
N GLY A 555 1.69 24.04 7.64
CA GLY A 555 1.45 24.93 6.49
C GLY A 555 2.39 24.77 5.31
N VAL A 556 3.16 23.69 5.24
CA VAL A 556 4.07 23.41 4.10
C VAL A 556 3.28 22.99 2.86
N VAL A 557 2.26 22.16 3.03
CA VAL A 557 1.35 21.72 1.95
C VAL A 557 -0.07 22.19 2.23
N SER A 558 -0.87 22.34 1.17
CA SER A 558 -2.25 22.86 1.26
C SER A 558 -3.33 21.78 1.24
N CYS A 559 -3.00 20.54 0.92
CA CYS A 559 -3.94 19.41 0.87
C CYS A 559 -3.73 18.44 2.04
N LYS A 560 -4.84 17.90 2.58
CA LYS A 560 -4.82 16.99 3.73
C LYS A 560 -4.30 15.59 3.39
N GLU A 561 -4.52 15.13 2.17
CA GLU A 561 -4.07 13.84 1.66
C GLU A 561 -3.17 14.04 0.45
N LEU A 562 -2.17 13.17 0.36
CA LEU A 562 -1.09 13.28 -0.62
C LEU A 562 -1.45 12.64 -1.97
N TYR A 563 -2.30 11.61 -1.98
CA TYR A 563 -2.71 10.89 -3.19
C TYR A 563 -4.24 10.93 -3.33
N ALA A 564 -4.73 11.47 -4.45
CA ALA A 564 -6.16 11.51 -4.72
C ALA A 564 -6.72 10.11 -5.08
N LYS A 565 -5.98 9.36 -5.89
CA LYS A 565 -6.31 7.99 -6.28
C LYS A 565 -5.12 7.07 -6.08
N ARG A 566 -5.35 5.88 -5.48
CA ARG A 566 -4.34 4.83 -5.36
C ARG A 566 -4.84 3.49 -5.85
N THR A 567 -4.05 2.88 -6.73
CA THR A 567 -4.24 1.52 -7.22
C THR A 567 -3.06 0.63 -6.85
N SER A 568 -3.25 -0.67 -6.96
CA SER A 568 -2.19 -1.65 -6.75
C SER A 568 -2.21 -2.66 -7.88
N HIS A 569 -1.03 -3.04 -8.33
CA HIS A 569 -0.87 -4.06 -9.36
C HIS A 569 -0.77 -5.46 -8.73
N GLY A 570 -1.19 -6.47 -9.49
CA GLY A 570 -0.95 -7.86 -9.16
C GLY A 570 0.51 -8.25 -9.40
N MET A 571 0.98 -9.22 -8.65
CA MET A 571 2.35 -9.72 -8.77
C MET A 571 2.54 -10.55 -10.04
N ILE A 572 3.66 -10.37 -10.74
CA ILE A 572 4.10 -11.30 -11.80
C ILE A 572 4.91 -12.42 -11.15
N LEU A 573 4.41 -13.62 -11.28
CA LEU A 573 5.07 -14.84 -10.80
C LEU A 573 6.01 -15.41 -11.87
N GLY A 574 6.93 -16.26 -11.46
CA GLY A 574 7.72 -17.07 -12.40
C GLY A 574 6.84 -18.03 -13.21
N GLU A 575 7.40 -18.65 -14.24
CA GLU A 575 6.68 -19.63 -15.09
C GLU A 575 6.11 -20.81 -14.29
N ASN A 576 6.72 -21.12 -13.14
CA ASN A 576 6.27 -22.17 -12.20
C ASN A 576 5.12 -21.71 -11.27
N GLY A 577 4.62 -20.50 -11.42
CA GLY A 577 3.57 -19.92 -10.57
C GLY A 577 4.04 -19.48 -9.17
N GLU A 578 5.34 -19.47 -8.91
CA GLU A 578 5.91 -19.01 -7.63
C GLU A 578 6.44 -17.57 -7.72
N LYS A 579 6.51 -16.88 -6.57
CA LYS A 579 7.11 -15.55 -6.49
C LYS A 579 8.54 -15.58 -7.03
N MET A 580 8.85 -14.65 -7.93
CA MET A 580 10.21 -14.50 -8.44
C MET A 580 11.16 -14.10 -7.33
N SER A 581 12.25 -14.82 -7.18
CA SER A 581 13.34 -14.45 -6.29
C SER A 581 14.70 -14.95 -6.81
N LYS A 582 15.76 -14.21 -6.48
CA LYS A 582 17.13 -14.56 -6.87
C LYS A 582 17.56 -15.90 -6.27
N SER A 583 17.14 -16.19 -5.04
CA SER A 583 17.46 -17.45 -4.36
C SER A 583 16.81 -18.68 -5.01
N ARG A 584 15.71 -18.50 -5.75
CA ARG A 584 14.99 -19.54 -6.47
C ARG A 584 15.44 -19.68 -7.92
N GLY A 585 16.25 -18.76 -8.43
CA GLY A 585 16.74 -18.76 -9.81
C GLY A 585 15.63 -18.63 -10.89
N ASN A 586 14.44 -18.13 -10.51
CA ASN A 586 13.28 -18.01 -11.39
C ASN A 586 12.99 -16.55 -11.83
N VAL A 587 13.95 -15.64 -11.65
CA VAL A 587 13.84 -14.24 -12.07
C VAL A 587 14.00 -14.14 -13.58
N VAL A 588 13.09 -13.43 -14.23
CA VAL A 588 13.18 -13.07 -15.65
C VAL A 588 13.70 -11.63 -15.74
N ASN A 589 14.84 -11.45 -16.43
CA ASN A 589 15.46 -10.14 -16.64
C ASN A 589 14.77 -9.41 -17.81
N PRO A 590 14.29 -8.17 -17.62
CA PRO A 590 13.70 -7.40 -18.72
C PRO A 590 14.68 -7.12 -19.85
N ASP A 591 15.98 -6.98 -19.60
CA ASP A 591 16.99 -6.75 -20.64
C ASP A 591 17.03 -7.90 -21.66
N ASP A 592 16.95 -9.16 -21.19
CA ASP A 592 16.93 -10.34 -22.07
C ASP A 592 15.67 -10.37 -22.92
N VAL A 593 14.53 -9.96 -22.36
CA VAL A 593 13.24 -9.90 -23.05
C VAL A 593 13.27 -8.80 -24.11
N ILE A 594 13.75 -7.61 -23.78
CA ILE A 594 13.88 -6.46 -24.70
C ILE A 594 14.84 -6.81 -25.85
N ALA A 595 16.00 -7.39 -25.55
CA ALA A 595 16.97 -7.78 -26.58
C ALA A 595 16.41 -8.78 -27.60
N ARG A 596 15.46 -9.63 -27.15
CA ARG A 596 14.87 -10.68 -27.99
C ARG A 596 13.57 -10.28 -28.69
N TYR A 597 12.73 -9.49 -28.04
CA TYR A 597 11.37 -9.20 -28.51
C TYR A 597 11.08 -7.71 -28.71
N GLY A 598 11.88 -6.81 -28.16
CA GLY A 598 11.66 -5.36 -28.13
C GLY A 598 10.94 -4.85 -26.89
N ALA A 599 11.16 -3.59 -26.55
CA ALA A 599 10.57 -2.91 -25.42
C ALA A 599 9.04 -2.77 -25.57
N ASP A 600 8.55 -2.38 -26.74
CA ASP A 600 7.12 -2.25 -27.01
C ASP A 600 6.39 -3.58 -26.82
N THR A 601 7.02 -4.70 -27.22
CA THR A 601 6.47 -6.04 -27.01
C THR A 601 6.37 -6.37 -25.51
N LEU A 602 7.40 -6.06 -24.74
CA LEU A 602 7.39 -6.29 -23.28
C LEU A 602 6.31 -5.44 -22.61
N ARG A 603 6.26 -4.13 -22.90
CA ARG A 603 5.24 -3.21 -22.37
C ARG A 603 3.82 -3.72 -22.60
N MET A 604 3.52 -4.09 -23.83
CA MET A 604 2.19 -4.60 -24.17
C MET A 604 1.91 -5.95 -23.51
N TYR A 605 2.89 -6.85 -23.45
CA TYR A 605 2.71 -8.14 -22.82
C TYR A 605 2.39 -8.01 -21.32
N GLU A 606 3.10 -7.14 -20.60
CA GLU A 606 2.82 -6.81 -19.19
C GLU A 606 1.38 -6.33 -18.97
N MET A 607 0.83 -5.60 -19.92
CA MET A 607 -0.54 -5.09 -19.87
C MET A 607 -1.59 -6.08 -20.35
N PHE A 608 -1.19 -7.07 -21.13
CA PHE A 608 -2.10 -8.05 -21.74
C PHE A 608 -2.20 -9.36 -20.95
N ILE A 609 -1.22 -9.69 -20.12
CA ILE A 609 -1.10 -10.98 -19.40
C ILE A 609 -2.29 -11.31 -18.46
N GLY A 610 -3.16 -10.34 -18.18
CA GLY A 610 -4.36 -10.51 -17.35
C GLY A 610 -4.86 -9.20 -16.75
N ASP A 611 -5.83 -9.33 -15.86
CA ASP A 611 -6.33 -8.20 -15.06
C ASP A 611 -5.18 -7.56 -14.28
N PHE A 612 -5.09 -6.22 -14.33
CA PHE A 612 -3.97 -5.47 -13.75
C PHE A 612 -3.80 -5.70 -12.24
N GLU A 613 -4.91 -5.83 -11.52
CA GLU A 613 -4.89 -6.01 -10.06
C GLU A 613 -4.64 -7.46 -9.62
N LYS A 614 -4.71 -8.41 -10.56
CA LYS A 614 -4.55 -9.83 -10.26
C LYS A 614 -3.13 -10.31 -10.52
N THR A 615 -2.72 -11.27 -9.71
CA THR A 615 -1.47 -12.01 -9.90
C THR A 615 -1.55 -12.86 -11.17
N ALA A 616 -0.48 -12.87 -11.96
CA ALA A 616 -0.39 -13.64 -13.19
C ALA A 616 0.97 -14.34 -13.32
N PRO A 617 1.05 -15.58 -13.79
CA PRO A 617 2.32 -16.24 -14.07
C PRO A 617 2.91 -15.72 -15.38
N TRP A 618 4.22 -15.53 -15.40
CA TRP A 618 4.97 -15.23 -16.61
C TRP A 618 4.90 -16.40 -17.59
N ASN A 619 4.75 -16.12 -18.88
CA ASN A 619 4.77 -17.12 -19.93
C ASN A 619 5.53 -16.62 -21.16
N THR A 620 6.75 -17.10 -21.33
CA THR A 620 7.64 -16.69 -22.43
C THR A 620 7.09 -17.04 -23.82
N SER A 621 6.23 -18.05 -23.93
CA SER A 621 5.64 -18.41 -25.24
C SER A 621 4.55 -17.43 -25.68
N SER A 622 3.79 -16.86 -24.73
CA SER A 622 2.66 -15.97 -25.02
C SER A 622 3.12 -14.59 -25.53
N ILE A 623 4.33 -14.13 -25.16
CA ILE A 623 4.88 -12.85 -25.64
C ILE A 623 5.03 -12.79 -27.16
N LYS A 624 5.24 -13.96 -27.83
CA LYS A 624 5.33 -14.06 -29.29
C LYS A 624 4.03 -13.64 -29.99
N GLY A 625 2.87 -13.81 -29.33
CA GLY A 625 1.57 -13.37 -29.84
C GLY A 625 1.51 -11.85 -29.91
N VAL A 626 1.99 -11.17 -28.88
CA VAL A 626 2.07 -9.70 -28.86
C VAL A 626 3.04 -9.17 -29.92
N LYS A 627 4.21 -9.80 -30.08
CA LYS A 627 5.16 -9.42 -31.13
C LYS A 627 4.52 -9.51 -32.50
N ARG A 628 3.83 -10.62 -32.83
CA ARG A 628 3.11 -10.79 -34.09
C ARG A 628 2.01 -9.73 -34.30
N PHE A 629 1.34 -9.33 -33.23
CA PHE A 629 0.38 -8.21 -33.33
C PHE A 629 1.07 -6.94 -33.79
N LEU A 630 2.19 -6.53 -33.17
CA LEU A 630 2.95 -5.34 -33.56
C LEU A 630 3.52 -5.43 -34.98
N GLU A 631 3.98 -6.60 -35.40
CA GLU A 631 4.44 -6.83 -36.79
C GLU A 631 3.28 -6.63 -37.80
N ARG A 632 2.07 -7.11 -37.48
CA ARG A 632 0.87 -6.90 -38.31
C ARG A 632 0.44 -5.45 -38.34
N VAL A 633 0.56 -4.73 -37.24
CA VAL A 633 0.28 -3.28 -37.17
C VAL A 633 1.27 -2.52 -38.06
N ALA A 634 2.58 -2.82 -37.97
CA ALA A 634 3.58 -2.22 -38.83
C ALA A 634 3.30 -2.42 -40.33
N ALA A 635 2.79 -3.58 -40.71
CA ALA A 635 2.43 -3.89 -42.10
C ALA A 635 1.24 -3.08 -42.64
N LEU A 636 0.43 -2.44 -41.79
CA LEU A 636 -0.68 -1.58 -42.23
C LEU A 636 -0.22 -0.43 -43.14
N THR A 637 1.02 0.04 -42.97
CA THR A 637 1.61 1.07 -43.89
C THR A 637 1.62 0.62 -45.34
N ASP A 638 1.67 -0.70 -45.60
CA ASP A 638 1.78 -1.23 -46.98
C ASP A 638 0.41 -1.28 -47.70
N ILE A 639 -0.69 -1.21 -46.92
CA ILE A 639 -2.07 -1.20 -47.45
C ILE A 639 -2.78 0.14 -47.18
N MET A 640 -2.02 1.16 -46.81
CA MET A 640 -2.57 2.50 -46.52
C MET A 640 -2.94 3.23 -47.82
N THR A 641 -4.12 3.86 -47.79
CA THR A 641 -4.60 4.77 -48.83
C THR A 641 -4.53 6.24 -48.35
N PRO A 642 -4.51 7.21 -49.27
CA PRO A 642 -4.18 8.62 -48.93
C PRO A 642 -5.32 9.38 -48.24
N GLU A 643 -6.52 8.84 -48.15
CA GLU A 643 -7.69 9.49 -47.56
C GLU A 643 -7.49 9.80 -46.08
N GLU A 644 -7.96 10.99 -45.65
CA GLU A 644 -7.83 11.47 -44.26
C GLU A 644 -9.02 11.14 -43.38
N GLY A 645 -10.16 10.73 -43.96
CA GLY A 645 -11.37 10.32 -43.19
C GLY A 645 -11.43 8.84 -42.89
N TYR A 646 -12.49 8.46 -42.19
CA TYR A 646 -12.84 7.04 -42.00
C TYR A 646 -13.62 6.51 -43.19
N SER A 647 -13.36 5.27 -43.55
CA SER A 647 -14.16 4.53 -44.52
C SER A 647 -15.52 4.15 -43.91
N PRO A 648 -16.61 4.10 -44.69
CA PRO A 648 -17.94 3.75 -44.17
C PRO A 648 -17.98 2.41 -43.43
N GLU A 649 -17.19 1.44 -43.86
CA GLU A 649 -17.14 0.10 -43.29
C GLU A 649 -16.50 0.07 -41.91
N LEU A 650 -15.55 0.97 -41.60
CA LEU A 650 -14.78 0.96 -40.36
C LEU A 650 -15.12 2.14 -39.44
N GLU A 651 -15.89 3.15 -39.89
CA GLU A 651 -16.19 4.35 -39.09
C GLU A 651 -16.78 4.01 -37.74
N GLY A 652 -17.80 3.14 -37.67
CA GLY A 652 -18.43 2.70 -36.42
C GLY A 652 -17.45 1.95 -35.51
N SER A 653 -16.60 1.08 -36.08
CA SER A 653 -15.59 0.32 -35.35
C SER A 653 -14.53 1.25 -34.73
N PHE A 654 -14.10 2.29 -35.45
CA PHE A 654 -13.14 3.26 -34.92
C PHE A 654 -13.74 4.10 -33.79
N HIS A 655 -14.98 4.58 -33.91
CA HIS A 655 -15.60 5.34 -32.80
C HIS A 655 -15.80 4.49 -31.56
N LYS A 656 -16.18 3.22 -31.70
CA LYS A 656 -16.24 2.25 -30.59
C LYS A 656 -14.86 1.98 -29.98
N LEU A 657 -13.83 1.85 -30.83
CA LEU A 657 -12.46 1.63 -30.39
C LEU A 657 -11.94 2.82 -29.55
N ILE A 658 -12.13 4.06 -30.03
CA ILE A 658 -11.72 5.28 -29.32
C ILE A 658 -12.37 5.29 -27.92
N ARG A 659 -13.69 5.09 -27.85
CA ARG A 659 -14.41 5.03 -26.59
C ARG A 659 -13.85 3.94 -25.68
N LYS A 660 -13.74 2.71 -26.20
CA LYS A 660 -13.30 1.54 -25.44
C LYS A 660 -11.90 1.71 -24.86
N VAL A 661 -10.93 2.12 -25.68
CA VAL A 661 -9.54 2.34 -25.23
C VAL A 661 -9.47 3.48 -24.23
N SER A 662 -10.24 4.56 -24.43
CA SER A 662 -10.27 5.70 -23.52
C SER A 662 -10.79 5.32 -22.13
N GLU A 663 -11.90 4.57 -22.07
CA GLU A 663 -12.52 4.10 -20.82
C GLU A 663 -11.65 3.03 -20.12
N ASP A 664 -11.08 2.12 -20.88
CA ASP A 664 -10.24 1.04 -20.34
C ASP A 664 -8.93 1.55 -19.72
N ILE A 665 -8.32 2.60 -20.28
CA ILE A 665 -7.14 3.24 -19.69
C ILE A 665 -7.50 3.86 -18.32
N GLU A 666 -8.66 4.52 -18.18
CA GLU A 666 -9.13 5.08 -16.90
C GLU A 666 -9.37 4.02 -15.83
N GLY A 667 -9.73 2.81 -16.25
CA GLY A 667 -9.95 1.67 -15.37
C GLY A 667 -8.77 0.71 -15.23
N LEU A 668 -7.61 1.00 -15.85
CA LEU A 668 -6.46 0.08 -16.00
C LEU A 668 -6.85 -1.31 -16.55
N LYS A 669 -7.87 -1.33 -17.40
CA LYS A 669 -8.29 -2.54 -18.15
C LYS A 669 -7.53 -2.66 -19.47
N CYS A 670 -6.22 -2.53 -19.40
CA CYS A 670 -5.34 -2.50 -20.58
C CYS A 670 -5.46 -3.76 -21.45
N ASN A 671 -5.70 -4.92 -20.85
CA ASN A 671 -5.91 -6.18 -21.55
C ASN A 671 -7.11 -6.13 -22.49
N THR A 672 -8.23 -5.52 -22.07
CA THR A 672 -9.43 -5.37 -22.91
C THR A 672 -9.26 -4.28 -23.96
N ALA A 673 -8.52 -3.22 -23.68
CA ALA A 673 -8.13 -2.21 -24.66
C ALA A 673 -7.29 -2.82 -25.79
N ILE A 674 -6.28 -3.62 -25.44
CA ILE A 674 -5.44 -4.33 -26.40
C ILE A 674 -6.27 -5.32 -27.25
N ALA A 675 -7.16 -6.07 -26.63
CA ALA A 675 -8.06 -6.99 -27.32
C ALA A 675 -8.96 -6.26 -28.32
N ALA A 676 -9.50 -5.09 -27.98
CA ALA A 676 -10.29 -4.27 -28.88
C ALA A 676 -9.46 -3.78 -30.09
N MET A 677 -8.20 -3.35 -29.86
CA MET A 677 -7.28 -3.01 -30.96
C MET A 677 -6.98 -4.22 -31.86
N MET A 678 -6.83 -5.41 -31.28
CA MET A 678 -6.64 -6.65 -32.07
C MET A 678 -7.85 -6.95 -32.97
N SER A 679 -9.07 -6.73 -32.46
CA SER A 679 -10.30 -6.92 -33.23
C SER A 679 -10.39 -5.98 -34.41
N VAL A 680 -10.17 -4.68 -34.22
CA VAL A 680 -10.20 -3.69 -35.30
C VAL A 680 -9.07 -3.94 -36.30
N LEU A 681 -7.87 -4.38 -35.86
CA LEU A 681 -6.82 -4.81 -36.77
C LEU A 681 -7.25 -5.97 -37.69
N ASN A 682 -8.04 -6.90 -37.17
CA ASN A 682 -8.58 -7.98 -38.00
C ASN A 682 -9.58 -7.44 -39.04
N GLU A 683 -10.50 -6.54 -38.65
CA GLU A 683 -11.44 -5.88 -39.57
C GLU A 683 -10.71 -5.12 -40.69
N ILE A 684 -9.61 -4.39 -40.36
CA ILE A 684 -8.79 -3.72 -41.36
C ILE A 684 -8.17 -4.71 -42.36
N ASN A 685 -7.59 -5.81 -41.82
CA ASN A 685 -6.98 -6.82 -42.68
C ASN A 685 -8.01 -7.55 -43.58
N ASP A 686 -9.19 -7.84 -43.06
CA ASP A 686 -10.28 -8.44 -43.82
C ASP A 686 -10.77 -7.51 -44.94
N LYS A 687 -10.81 -6.20 -44.69
CA LYS A 687 -11.08 -5.19 -45.73
C LYS A 687 -9.95 -5.07 -46.74
N GLY A 688 -8.68 -5.30 -46.33
CA GLY A 688 -7.49 -5.25 -47.19
C GLY A 688 -6.99 -3.83 -47.47
N SER A 689 -7.51 -2.79 -46.81
CA SER A 689 -7.05 -1.39 -46.93
C SER A 689 -7.36 -0.61 -45.67
N VAL A 690 -6.57 0.41 -45.40
CA VAL A 690 -6.74 1.38 -44.30
C VAL A 690 -6.51 2.79 -44.78
N THR A 691 -7.36 3.75 -44.47
CA THR A 691 -7.11 5.15 -44.80
C THR A 691 -6.00 5.72 -43.93
N ARG A 692 -5.35 6.81 -44.36
CA ARG A 692 -4.34 7.50 -43.55
C ARG A 692 -4.98 8.01 -42.23
N GLY A 693 -6.22 8.51 -42.26
CA GLY A 693 -6.94 8.96 -41.09
C GLY A 693 -7.24 7.84 -40.11
N GLU A 694 -7.66 6.68 -40.58
CA GLU A 694 -7.85 5.46 -39.80
C GLU A 694 -6.55 4.98 -39.15
N LEU A 695 -5.48 4.91 -39.93
CA LEU A 695 -4.17 4.49 -39.47
C LEU A 695 -3.61 5.45 -38.43
N ARG A 696 -3.74 6.79 -38.64
CA ARG A 696 -3.33 7.80 -37.68
C ARG A 696 -4.10 7.64 -36.35
N THR A 697 -5.41 7.45 -36.40
CA THR A 697 -6.22 7.19 -35.19
C THR A 697 -5.76 5.93 -34.48
N PHE A 698 -5.56 4.83 -35.21
CA PHE A 698 -5.15 3.56 -34.65
C PHE A 698 -3.79 3.66 -33.94
N ILE A 699 -2.77 4.25 -34.58
CA ILE A 699 -1.45 4.39 -33.97
C ILE A 699 -1.44 5.40 -32.82
N THR A 700 -2.31 6.40 -32.82
CA THR A 700 -2.46 7.34 -31.70
C THR A 700 -3.04 6.62 -30.46
N LEU A 701 -4.05 5.77 -30.64
CA LEU A 701 -4.60 4.96 -29.55
C LEU A 701 -3.61 3.90 -29.05
N LEU A 702 -2.79 3.35 -29.92
CA LEU A 702 -1.77 2.36 -29.61
C LEU A 702 -0.50 2.98 -28.99
N ASN A 703 -0.22 4.27 -29.23
CA ASN A 703 1.02 4.94 -28.82
C ASN A 703 1.31 4.79 -27.32
N PRO A 704 0.38 4.94 -26.39
CA PRO A 704 0.64 4.71 -24.96
C PRO A 704 1.18 3.31 -24.64
N PHE A 705 0.80 2.30 -25.40
CA PHE A 705 1.18 0.89 -25.21
C PHE A 705 2.48 0.53 -25.92
N ALA A 706 2.66 1.00 -27.17
CA ALA A 706 3.80 0.71 -28.04
C ALA A 706 4.35 1.99 -28.66
N PRO A 707 4.98 2.86 -27.84
CA PRO A 707 5.34 4.21 -28.27
C PRO A 707 6.40 4.25 -29.36
N HIS A 708 7.40 3.37 -29.36
CA HIS A 708 8.48 3.42 -30.33
C HIS A 708 7.98 3.09 -31.74
N LEU A 709 7.25 1.99 -31.89
CA LEU A 709 6.71 1.57 -33.19
C LEU A 709 5.75 2.62 -33.76
N THR A 710 4.86 3.14 -32.94
CA THR A 710 3.83 4.08 -33.41
C THR A 710 4.39 5.44 -33.79
N GLU A 711 5.42 5.92 -33.12
CA GLU A 711 6.16 7.11 -33.54
C GLU A 711 6.86 6.90 -34.89
N GLU A 712 7.49 5.75 -35.10
CA GLU A 712 8.11 5.38 -36.38
C GLU A 712 7.09 5.34 -37.53
N MET A 713 5.93 4.72 -37.23
CA MET A 713 4.82 4.69 -38.21
C MET A 713 4.29 6.10 -38.51
N ASN A 714 4.14 6.93 -37.48
CA ASN A 714 3.71 8.33 -37.68
C ASN A 714 4.66 9.11 -38.57
N GLU A 715 5.98 8.98 -38.38
CA GLU A 715 6.97 9.57 -39.24
C GLU A 715 6.87 9.03 -40.69
N ALA A 716 6.69 7.69 -40.83
CA ALA A 716 6.57 7.04 -42.13
C ALA A 716 5.33 7.46 -42.95
N ILE A 717 4.22 7.77 -42.30
CA ILE A 717 2.97 8.23 -42.94
C ILE A 717 2.92 9.76 -43.12
N GLY A 718 4.02 10.48 -42.81
CA GLY A 718 4.13 11.92 -43.01
C GLY A 718 3.65 12.79 -41.86
N GLY A 719 3.57 12.22 -40.63
CA GLY A 719 3.33 13.00 -39.41
C GLY A 719 4.45 14.01 -39.16
N LYS A 720 4.07 15.27 -38.89
CA LYS A 720 5.03 16.37 -38.68
C LYS A 720 5.47 16.53 -37.24
N GLU A 721 4.63 16.09 -36.30
CA GLU A 721 4.85 16.18 -34.85
C GLU A 721 4.90 14.79 -34.26
N MET A 722 5.58 14.67 -33.12
CA MET A 722 5.57 13.42 -32.34
C MET A 722 4.17 13.14 -31.83
N LEU A 723 3.79 11.86 -31.76
CA LEU A 723 2.46 11.45 -31.25
C LEU A 723 2.26 11.84 -29.77
N VAL A 724 3.33 11.96 -29.01
CA VAL A 724 3.24 12.44 -27.61
C VAL A 724 2.60 13.85 -27.50
N HIS A 725 2.64 14.65 -28.57
CA HIS A 725 2.02 15.97 -28.66
C HIS A 725 0.73 15.97 -29.49
N ALA A 726 0.33 14.82 -30.06
CA ALA A 726 -0.91 14.71 -30.80
C ALA A 726 -2.13 14.86 -29.88
N LYS A 727 -3.25 15.30 -30.44
CA LYS A 727 -4.52 15.35 -29.71
C LYS A 727 -5.10 13.93 -29.58
N TRP A 728 -5.52 13.55 -28.37
CA TRP A 728 -6.23 12.29 -28.15
C TRP A 728 -7.52 12.25 -28.99
N PRO A 729 -7.78 11.16 -29.73
CA PRO A 729 -8.95 11.06 -30.60
C PRO A 729 -10.25 11.16 -29.81
N GLU A 730 -11.25 11.84 -30.41
CA GLU A 730 -12.61 11.95 -29.88
C GLU A 730 -13.56 11.02 -30.64
N TYR A 731 -14.54 10.48 -29.95
CA TYR A 731 -15.57 9.64 -30.58
C TYR A 731 -16.91 10.34 -30.60
N ASP A 732 -17.72 10.00 -31.62
CA ASP A 732 -19.11 10.40 -31.70
C ASP A 732 -19.98 9.29 -31.10
N PRO A 733 -20.71 9.53 -29.99
CA PRO A 733 -21.60 8.55 -29.39
C PRO A 733 -22.63 7.98 -30.34
N ALA A 734 -23.14 8.79 -31.29
CA ALA A 734 -24.13 8.36 -32.28
C ALA A 734 -23.56 7.28 -33.23
N LYS A 735 -22.27 7.33 -33.52
CA LYS A 735 -21.58 6.35 -34.38
C LYS A 735 -21.10 5.11 -33.62
N CYS A 736 -21.24 5.11 -32.31
CA CYS A 736 -20.94 3.92 -31.48
C CYS A 736 -22.10 2.93 -31.38
N VAL A 737 -23.25 3.27 -31.90
CA VAL A 737 -24.45 2.40 -31.87
C VAL A 737 -24.45 1.56 -33.15
N ASP A 738 -24.57 0.23 -33.01
CA ASP A 738 -24.76 -0.63 -34.15
C ASP A 738 -26.13 -0.36 -34.78
N ALA A 739 -26.18 -0.22 -36.09
CA ALA A 739 -27.44 -0.08 -36.82
C ALA A 739 -28.34 -1.35 -36.64
N ALA A 740 -27.71 -2.49 -36.46
CA ALA A 740 -28.39 -3.72 -36.17
C ALA A 740 -27.62 -4.54 -35.09
N VAL A 741 -28.36 -5.27 -34.28
CA VAL A 741 -27.77 -6.13 -33.24
C VAL A 741 -28.29 -7.59 -33.45
N GLU A 742 -27.44 -8.58 -33.22
CA GLU A 742 -27.83 -9.96 -33.19
C GLU A 742 -28.50 -10.29 -31.85
N ILE A 743 -29.75 -10.80 -31.94
CA ILE A 743 -30.41 -11.33 -30.77
C ILE A 743 -30.53 -12.86 -30.87
N ALA A 744 -30.40 -13.55 -29.75
CA ALA A 744 -30.70 -14.96 -29.66
C ALA A 744 -32.22 -15.15 -29.48
N VAL A 745 -32.86 -16.01 -30.30
CA VAL A 745 -34.24 -16.41 -30.13
C VAL A 745 -34.31 -17.78 -29.48
N GLN A 746 -34.92 -17.83 -28.32
CA GLN A 746 -35.12 -19.06 -27.56
C GLN A 746 -36.58 -19.50 -27.58
N ILE A 747 -36.80 -20.81 -27.64
CA ILE A 747 -38.11 -21.43 -27.42
C ILE A 747 -37.97 -22.36 -26.21
N SER A 748 -38.68 -22.06 -25.14
CA SER A 748 -38.63 -22.80 -23.87
C SER A 748 -37.18 -23.03 -23.38
N GLY A 749 -36.33 -21.95 -23.43
CA GLY A 749 -34.97 -21.95 -22.97
C GLY A 749 -33.88 -22.51 -23.92
N LYS A 750 -34.27 -22.98 -25.12
CA LYS A 750 -33.33 -23.49 -26.14
C LYS A 750 -33.23 -22.52 -27.31
N ILE A 751 -32.04 -22.09 -27.68
CA ILE A 751 -31.80 -21.24 -28.85
C ILE A 751 -32.25 -21.98 -30.11
N LYS A 752 -33.09 -21.31 -30.90
CA LYS A 752 -33.63 -21.81 -32.17
C LYS A 752 -33.23 -20.97 -33.38
N ALA A 753 -33.02 -19.68 -33.17
CA ALA A 753 -32.53 -18.77 -34.20
C ALA A 753 -31.62 -17.68 -33.60
N ARG A 754 -30.85 -17.05 -34.48
CA ARG A 754 -30.13 -15.80 -34.21
C ARG A 754 -30.51 -14.80 -35.28
N LEU A 755 -31.02 -13.67 -34.90
CA LEU A 755 -31.60 -12.69 -35.82
C LEU A 755 -30.90 -11.36 -35.70
N MET A 756 -30.55 -10.74 -36.81
CA MET A 756 -30.12 -9.36 -36.86
C MET A 756 -31.38 -8.46 -36.87
N ILE A 757 -31.48 -7.62 -35.87
CA ILE A 757 -32.60 -6.67 -35.73
C ILE A 757 -32.04 -5.25 -35.68
N PRO A 758 -32.77 -4.22 -36.14
CA PRO A 758 -32.38 -2.83 -35.90
C PRO A 758 -32.18 -2.58 -34.39
N SER A 759 -31.10 -1.87 -34.01
CA SER A 759 -30.77 -1.65 -32.58
C SER A 759 -31.80 -0.80 -31.86
N ASP A 760 -32.54 0.02 -32.59
CA ASP A 760 -33.61 0.93 -32.12
C ASP A 760 -35.03 0.34 -32.30
N ALA A 761 -35.12 -0.86 -32.86
CA ALA A 761 -36.41 -1.51 -33.13
C ALA A 761 -37.30 -1.59 -31.87
N ALA A 762 -38.56 -1.25 -32.03
CA ALA A 762 -39.58 -1.40 -30.99
C ALA A 762 -39.82 -2.91 -30.72
N GLU A 763 -40.26 -3.24 -29.52
CA GLU A 763 -40.53 -4.65 -29.13
C GLU A 763 -41.53 -5.35 -30.09
N GLU A 764 -42.51 -4.61 -30.57
CA GLU A 764 -43.50 -5.14 -31.53
C GLU A 764 -42.87 -5.46 -32.90
N GLU A 765 -41.93 -4.65 -33.37
CA GLU A 765 -41.17 -4.86 -34.58
C GLU A 765 -40.22 -6.06 -34.44
N VAL A 766 -39.53 -6.16 -33.32
CA VAL A 766 -38.67 -7.31 -33.00
C VAL A 766 -39.52 -8.60 -32.97
N LYS A 767 -40.68 -8.55 -32.35
CA LYS A 767 -41.64 -9.66 -32.32
C LYS A 767 -42.04 -10.08 -33.72
N ALA A 768 -42.34 -9.14 -34.60
CA ALA A 768 -42.70 -9.42 -35.98
C ALA A 768 -41.58 -10.12 -36.75
N LEU A 769 -40.32 -9.64 -36.59
CA LEU A 769 -39.14 -10.24 -37.18
C LEU A 769 -38.87 -11.67 -36.64
N VAL A 770 -38.98 -11.86 -35.33
CA VAL A 770 -38.84 -13.18 -34.68
C VAL A 770 -39.89 -14.18 -35.19
N MET A 771 -41.13 -13.76 -35.30
CA MET A 771 -42.22 -14.62 -35.73
C MET A 771 -42.17 -14.91 -37.25
N ALA A 772 -41.48 -14.10 -38.04
CA ALA A 772 -41.28 -14.32 -39.47
C ALA A 772 -40.13 -15.33 -39.76
N ASP A 773 -39.25 -15.62 -38.77
CA ASP A 773 -38.12 -16.51 -38.98
C ASP A 773 -38.57 -17.98 -39.14
N ALA A 774 -38.09 -18.63 -40.19
CA ALA A 774 -38.49 -20.00 -40.56
C ALA A 774 -38.13 -21.05 -39.46
N ASN A 775 -37.02 -20.89 -38.77
CA ASN A 775 -36.60 -21.82 -37.71
C ASN A 775 -37.46 -21.64 -36.45
N VAL A 776 -37.89 -20.40 -36.19
CA VAL A 776 -38.78 -20.08 -35.08
C VAL A 776 -40.19 -20.65 -35.39
N GLN A 777 -40.69 -20.44 -36.59
CA GLN A 777 -41.97 -21.00 -37.02
C GLN A 777 -42.01 -22.55 -36.98
N ALA A 778 -40.95 -23.17 -37.47
CA ALA A 778 -40.83 -24.63 -37.42
C ALA A 778 -40.80 -25.15 -35.98
N ALA A 779 -40.12 -24.43 -35.06
CA ALA A 779 -40.01 -24.83 -33.66
C ALA A 779 -41.29 -24.54 -32.83
N LEU A 780 -42.19 -23.68 -33.35
CA LEU A 780 -43.50 -23.36 -32.76
C LEU A 780 -44.64 -24.19 -33.36
N ALA A 781 -44.38 -24.95 -34.45
CA ALA A 781 -45.41 -25.75 -35.11
C ALA A 781 -46.07 -26.71 -34.11
N GLY A 782 -47.41 -26.60 -33.99
CA GLY A 782 -48.21 -27.42 -33.08
C GLY A 782 -48.15 -27.03 -31.59
N LYS A 783 -47.55 -25.90 -31.27
CA LYS A 783 -47.44 -25.40 -29.89
C LYS A 783 -48.22 -24.12 -29.68
N SER A 784 -48.74 -23.93 -28.47
CA SER A 784 -49.37 -22.69 -28.03
C SER A 784 -48.36 -21.82 -27.25
N ILE A 785 -48.27 -20.54 -27.63
CA ILE A 785 -47.38 -19.58 -26.91
C ILE A 785 -48.06 -19.23 -25.60
N ILE A 786 -47.34 -19.38 -24.49
CA ILE A 786 -47.79 -19.06 -23.13
C ILE A 786 -47.30 -17.67 -22.72
N LYS A 787 -46.01 -17.36 -23.01
CA LYS A 787 -45.38 -16.11 -22.60
C LYS A 787 -44.23 -15.76 -23.53
N GLU A 788 -44.07 -14.49 -23.79
CA GLU A 788 -42.94 -13.93 -24.53
C GLU A 788 -42.15 -12.99 -23.58
N ILE A 789 -40.84 -13.03 -23.68
CA ILE A 789 -39.92 -12.21 -22.87
C ILE A 789 -38.86 -11.64 -23.79
N TYR A 790 -38.88 -10.34 -23.98
CA TYR A 790 -37.85 -9.63 -24.73
C TYR A 790 -36.88 -8.95 -23.80
N VAL A 791 -35.59 -9.24 -23.94
CA VAL A 791 -34.48 -8.51 -23.31
C VAL A 791 -33.84 -7.69 -24.42
N LYS A 792 -34.07 -6.40 -24.42
CA LYS A 792 -33.70 -5.46 -25.50
C LYS A 792 -32.24 -5.66 -25.96
N GLY A 793 -32.08 -5.91 -27.24
CA GLY A 793 -30.80 -6.10 -27.92
C GLY A 793 -30.01 -7.34 -27.51
N LYS A 794 -30.62 -8.31 -26.81
CA LYS A 794 -29.92 -9.54 -26.35
C LYS A 794 -30.63 -10.85 -26.64
N LEU A 795 -31.89 -10.90 -26.27
CA LEU A 795 -32.59 -12.19 -26.23
C LEU A 795 -34.10 -11.98 -26.41
N TYR A 796 -34.72 -12.86 -27.25
CA TYR A 796 -36.16 -13.02 -27.30
C TYR A 796 -36.50 -14.47 -26.92
N ASN A 797 -37.20 -14.67 -25.82
CA ASN A 797 -37.56 -15.99 -25.33
C ASN A 797 -39.06 -16.21 -25.39
N ILE A 798 -39.46 -17.25 -26.09
CA ILE A 798 -40.85 -17.71 -26.25
C ILE A 798 -41.05 -18.97 -25.41
N VAL A 799 -41.93 -18.89 -24.43
CA VAL A 799 -42.36 -20.07 -23.68
C VAL A 799 -43.57 -20.64 -24.39
N ALA A 800 -43.43 -21.82 -24.92
CA ALA A 800 -44.48 -22.52 -25.69
C ALA A 800 -44.66 -23.94 -25.17
N LYS A 801 -45.89 -24.40 -25.21
CA LYS A 801 -46.30 -25.74 -24.74
C LYS A 801 -47.05 -26.48 -25.85
#